data_0325b26a57e1a731394933a9f923b628
#
_entry.id   0325b26a57e1a731394933a9f923b628
#
_cell.length_a   1.000
_cell.length_b   1.000
_cell.length_c   1.000
_cell.angle_alpha   90.00
_cell.angle_beta   90.00
_cell.angle_gamma   90.00
#
_symmetry.space_group_name_H-M   'P 1'
#
loop_
_entity.id
_entity.type
_entity.pdbx_description
1 polymer ?
#
loop_
_entity_poly.entity_id
_entity_poly.type
_entity_poly.pdbx_seq_one_letter_code
_entity_poly.pdbx_strand_id
1 'polypeptide(L)'
;MAKLIASYKSDGPEPKTIYEKYLDHTSNYKQQYGERTIVLMMVGSFYEVYGLKSASGDISGSEIVAFSQICQMNISEKKKVSVNGNTVLMAGFPEYTLERYLQKLSDVGFTSVVIIQDEENSVHGDKKKHIVHSIHSAGTFISYDVEQPKLSNNIMCVWLSSYNSLVKSRAQLVYGVAVINIFTGKSFIFEHKTTFENNPTTFDELERAVSIYNPCEVILLYDLAKITENESALVKNIKSYAGIDCNSIHEFCIRDSTKTENCMKQQYIVQLLETFFGSECYETCEEFSRYPVATQSFCYLLNFIQEHNPSLIKKIHTPTFGSTSVNAILANHTLKQLNIIEDKSADSVRSGKFSSVLNFLNRACTPIGKRRIQDLLTSPVFDEEWLNNEYNMISQMLSAENYHFISFFRKQLADVTDLEKIMRQILVKKVSPSTVFRLYESVLKIQQIHVCLEENRELMDYLPNSECIAKASETICSKISGFLVVDACKNINSATVSEHIVKKGVDSELDALMQEYQVANDLLNGIHRFLNMVLRASLNLPDDSDYVKMNTTEKMGSSLQITKTRSKVLKQLLEKDEYSGMPCFRGILTKVKTGTVLFHGSMIEFGDLKFKPATTTAEEITFDQLTKLTSKVLKLEHGIEHKIAVLYAEFVEKVLENECYEHIDKIVEYVASLDVLQSKTYVAKENRYCRPQIADGEHSFLKAVGIRHCLIEHLQQNEIYVANDVEISSGGILLYGTNAVGKTSLIRAIGIATILAQCGFFVPCSSFQFKPYQSFYTRILGNDNLYKGLSTFGVEMSEL
;
A
#
# COMPACT_ATOMS: atom_id res chain seq x y z
N MET A 1 -32.15 -16.30 -60.50
CA MET A 1 -31.26 -16.67 -59.38
C MET A 1 -30.87 -15.51 -58.41
N ALA A 2 -31.29 -14.28 -58.60
CA ALA A 2 -30.97 -13.17 -57.71
C ALA A 2 -32.09 -12.79 -56.69
N LYS A 3 -33.13 -13.60 -56.58
CA LYS A 3 -34.23 -13.42 -55.60
C LYS A 3 -34.38 -14.54 -54.57
N LEU A 4 -33.40 -15.48 -54.49
CA LEU A 4 -33.42 -16.62 -53.55
C LEU A 4 -32.28 -16.59 -52.52
N ILE A 5 -31.48 -15.50 -52.47
CA ILE A 5 -30.39 -15.29 -51.51
C ILE A 5 -30.75 -14.31 -50.35
N ALA A 6 -32.02 -13.87 -50.31
CA ALA A 6 -32.45 -12.86 -49.32
C ALA A 6 -33.22 -13.42 -48.13
N SER A 7 -33.11 -14.71 -47.78
CA SER A 7 -33.84 -15.32 -46.67
C SER A 7 -33.02 -16.31 -45.81
N TYR A 8 -31.71 -16.10 -45.69
CA TYR A 8 -30.93 -16.66 -44.58
C TYR A 8 -30.43 -15.51 -43.73
N LYS A 9 -31.35 -14.92 -42.96
CA LYS A 9 -30.91 -14.26 -41.72
C LYS A 9 -30.38 -15.37 -40.84
N SER A 10 -29.08 -15.37 -40.63
CA SER A 10 -28.43 -16.13 -39.55
C SER A 10 -29.03 -15.70 -38.21
N ASP A 11 -29.82 -16.54 -37.57
CA ASP A 11 -30.20 -16.44 -36.17
C ASP A 11 -28.98 -16.72 -35.29
N GLY A 12 -27.93 -15.90 -35.41
CA GLY A 12 -26.91 -15.78 -34.36
C GLY A 12 -27.40 -14.76 -33.35
N PRO A 13 -27.12 -14.91 -32.06
CA PRO A 13 -27.52 -13.93 -31.05
C PRO A 13 -27.02 -12.54 -31.45
N GLU A 14 -27.92 -11.54 -31.42
CA GLU A 14 -27.56 -10.15 -31.73
C GLU A 14 -26.30 -9.74 -30.94
N PRO A 15 -25.37 -9.02 -31.54
CA PRO A 15 -24.14 -8.63 -30.87
C PRO A 15 -24.47 -7.73 -29.65
N LYS A 16 -24.21 -8.22 -28.45
CA LYS A 16 -24.47 -7.52 -27.19
C LYS A 16 -23.92 -6.09 -27.23
N THR A 17 -24.68 -5.14 -26.75
CA THR A 17 -24.25 -3.76 -26.55
C THR A 17 -23.16 -3.66 -25.49
N ILE A 18 -22.42 -2.55 -25.44
CA ILE A 18 -21.41 -2.31 -24.42
C ILE A 18 -22.00 -2.36 -23.00
N TYR A 19 -23.24 -1.91 -22.86
CA TYR A 19 -23.96 -1.87 -21.57
C TYR A 19 -24.35 -3.28 -21.11
N GLU A 20 -24.80 -4.13 -22.00
CA GLU A 20 -25.11 -5.54 -21.70
C GLU A 20 -23.85 -6.32 -21.32
N LYS A 21 -22.73 -6.10 -22.03
CA LYS A 21 -21.42 -6.68 -21.67
C LYS A 21 -20.96 -6.22 -20.29
N TYR A 22 -21.14 -4.93 -19.98
CA TYR A 22 -20.81 -4.40 -18.67
C TYR A 22 -21.62 -5.05 -17.55
N LEU A 23 -22.91 -5.23 -17.73
CA LEU A 23 -23.78 -5.87 -16.76
C LEU A 23 -23.45 -7.35 -16.57
N ASP A 24 -23.11 -8.06 -17.66
CA ASP A 24 -22.64 -9.45 -17.60
C ASP A 24 -21.34 -9.53 -16.77
N HIS A 25 -20.36 -8.67 -17.05
CA HIS A 25 -19.12 -8.60 -16.26
C HIS A 25 -19.43 -8.31 -14.80
N THR A 26 -20.28 -7.34 -14.53
CA THR A 26 -20.67 -6.97 -13.16
C THR A 26 -21.31 -8.15 -12.42
N SER A 27 -22.23 -8.85 -13.05
CA SER A 27 -22.89 -10.04 -12.48
C SER A 27 -21.87 -11.15 -12.19
N ASN A 28 -20.99 -11.46 -13.14
CA ASN A 28 -19.97 -12.49 -13.00
C ASN A 28 -18.99 -12.18 -11.86
N TYR A 29 -18.51 -10.92 -11.77
CA TYR A 29 -17.55 -10.55 -10.75
C TYR A 29 -18.20 -10.38 -9.37
N LYS A 30 -19.47 -9.97 -9.27
CA LYS A 30 -20.23 -10.01 -8.01
C LYS A 30 -20.37 -11.42 -7.49
N GLN A 31 -20.59 -12.40 -8.36
CA GLN A 31 -20.64 -13.81 -7.96
C GLN A 31 -19.28 -14.33 -7.46
N GLN A 32 -18.17 -13.81 -8.02
CA GLN A 32 -16.81 -14.22 -7.63
C GLN A 32 -16.31 -13.56 -6.36
N TYR A 33 -16.56 -12.23 -6.20
CA TYR A 33 -15.94 -11.40 -5.16
C TYR A 33 -16.97 -10.79 -4.19
N GLY A 34 -18.25 -11.12 -4.35
CA GLY A 34 -19.33 -10.63 -3.48
C GLY A 34 -20.00 -9.35 -3.97
N GLU A 35 -21.06 -8.93 -3.28
CA GLU A 35 -21.88 -7.79 -3.68
C GLU A 35 -21.12 -6.46 -3.73
N ARG A 36 -20.09 -6.28 -2.91
CA ARG A 36 -19.25 -5.08 -2.90
C ARG A 36 -18.22 -5.08 -4.03
N THR A 37 -18.66 -5.39 -5.24
CA THR A 37 -17.80 -5.42 -6.44
C THR A 37 -18.22 -4.36 -7.43
N ILE A 38 -17.27 -3.57 -7.92
CA ILE A 38 -17.47 -2.52 -8.92
C ILE A 38 -16.59 -2.80 -10.14
N VAL A 39 -17.20 -2.79 -11.31
CA VAL A 39 -16.48 -2.87 -12.59
C VAL A 39 -16.23 -1.47 -13.12
N LEU A 40 -14.97 -1.13 -13.39
CA LEU A 40 -14.54 0.10 -14.02
C LEU A 40 -14.17 -0.20 -15.48
N MET A 41 -15.03 0.19 -16.42
CA MET A 41 -14.84 -0.12 -17.84
C MET A 41 -14.31 1.09 -18.60
N MET A 42 -13.18 0.92 -19.27
CA MET A 42 -12.58 1.99 -20.08
C MET A 42 -13.37 2.22 -21.36
N VAL A 43 -13.79 3.47 -21.57
CA VAL A 43 -14.48 3.93 -22.79
C VAL A 43 -13.81 5.21 -23.27
N GLY A 44 -12.97 5.10 -24.29
CA GLY A 44 -12.09 6.19 -24.70
C GLY A 44 -11.08 6.52 -23.62
N SER A 45 -11.03 7.76 -23.15
CA SER A 45 -10.15 8.24 -22.08
C SER A 45 -10.83 8.30 -20.69
N PHE A 46 -11.95 7.60 -20.51
CA PHE A 46 -12.70 7.59 -19.26
C PHE A 46 -12.94 6.17 -18.77
N TYR A 47 -12.94 6.01 -17.45
CA TYR A 47 -13.49 4.84 -16.79
C TYR A 47 -14.93 5.12 -16.42
N GLU A 48 -15.86 4.30 -16.89
CA GLU A 48 -17.30 4.45 -16.71
C GLU A 48 -17.87 3.27 -15.92
N VAL A 49 -18.85 3.59 -15.06
CA VAL A 49 -19.70 2.66 -14.31
C VAL A 49 -21.14 2.86 -14.76
N TYR A 50 -21.83 1.77 -15.07
CA TYR A 50 -23.20 1.83 -15.55
C TYR A 50 -24.17 1.18 -14.57
N GLY A 51 -25.42 1.66 -14.55
CA GLY A 51 -26.53 1.09 -13.81
C GLY A 51 -27.81 1.16 -14.62
N LEU A 52 -28.86 0.53 -14.15
CA LEU A 52 -30.18 0.52 -14.76
C LEU A 52 -31.19 1.19 -13.84
N LYS A 53 -31.99 2.11 -14.38
CA LYS A 53 -33.10 2.76 -13.69
C LYS A 53 -34.39 2.23 -14.27
N SER A 54 -35.25 1.64 -13.42
CA SER A 54 -36.57 1.17 -13.81
C SER A 54 -37.56 2.32 -13.98
N ALA A 55 -38.72 2.05 -14.53
CA ALA A 55 -39.82 3.01 -14.66
C ALA A 55 -40.37 3.46 -13.28
N SER A 56 -40.19 2.62 -12.22
CA SER A 56 -40.52 2.95 -10.82
C SER A 56 -39.49 3.85 -10.16
N GLY A 57 -38.32 4.06 -10.78
CA GLY A 57 -37.23 4.86 -10.22
C GLY A 57 -36.16 4.05 -9.49
N ASP A 58 -36.33 2.74 -9.36
CA ASP A 58 -35.38 1.86 -8.67
C ASP A 58 -34.11 1.68 -9.52
N ILE A 59 -32.95 1.73 -8.85
CA ILE A 59 -31.64 1.58 -9.50
C ILE A 59 -31.10 0.17 -9.21
N SER A 60 -30.67 -0.52 -10.26
CA SER A 60 -30.17 -1.91 -10.22
C SER A 60 -29.04 -2.15 -11.21
N GLY A 61 -28.54 -3.38 -11.26
CA GLY A 61 -27.53 -3.83 -12.23
C GLY A 61 -26.06 -3.58 -11.80
N SER A 62 -25.80 -2.61 -10.94
CA SER A 62 -24.47 -2.36 -10.38
C SER A 62 -24.55 -1.51 -9.10
N GLU A 63 -23.41 -1.33 -8.43
CA GLU A 63 -23.27 -0.46 -7.24
C GLU A 63 -23.02 1.02 -7.62
N ILE A 64 -23.62 1.51 -8.71
CA ILE A 64 -23.39 2.88 -9.21
C ILE A 64 -23.76 3.97 -8.18
N VAL A 65 -24.74 3.73 -7.31
CA VAL A 65 -25.15 4.67 -6.27
C VAL A 65 -24.06 4.79 -5.21
N ALA A 66 -23.57 3.65 -4.69
CA ALA A 66 -22.47 3.62 -3.75
C ALA A 66 -21.19 4.23 -4.37
N PHE A 67 -20.90 3.88 -5.62
CA PHE A 67 -19.78 4.46 -6.38
C PHE A 67 -19.89 5.99 -6.46
N SER A 68 -21.05 6.52 -6.82
CA SER A 68 -21.29 7.96 -6.92
C SER A 68 -21.05 8.67 -5.57
N GLN A 69 -21.53 8.09 -4.48
CA GLN A 69 -21.38 8.65 -3.14
C GLN A 69 -19.92 8.65 -2.67
N ILE A 70 -19.22 7.50 -2.80
CA ILE A 70 -17.82 7.34 -2.37
C ILE A 70 -16.89 8.24 -3.20
N CYS A 71 -17.08 8.24 -4.51
CA CYS A 71 -16.23 8.99 -5.44
C CYS A 71 -16.65 10.46 -5.59
N GLN A 72 -17.78 10.86 -5.00
CA GLN A 72 -18.37 12.22 -5.11
C GLN A 72 -18.62 12.62 -6.57
N MET A 73 -19.27 11.74 -7.32
CA MET A 73 -19.57 11.93 -8.73
C MET A 73 -21.06 12.02 -9.00
N ASN A 74 -21.42 12.79 -10.02
CA ASN A 74 -22.80 12.89 -10.48
C ASN A 74 -23.17 11.69 -11.35
N ILE A 75 -24.35 11.13 -11.13
CA ILE A 75 -24.96 10.13 -12.01
C ILE A 75 -25.72 10.87 -13.11
N SER A 76 -25.48 10.50 -14.35
CA SER A 76 -26.19 11.03 -15.52
C SER A 76 -26.99 9.95 -16.25
N GLU A 77 -28.15 10.32 -16.84
CA GLU A 77 -28.93 9.41 -17.64
C GLU A 77 -28.44 9.47 -19.10
N LYS A 78 -28.17 8.32 -19.71
CA LYS A 78 -27.89 8.21 -21.17
C LYS A 78 -29.20 8.31 -21.93
N LYS A 79 -29.57 9.53 -22.34
CA LYS A 79 -30.78 9.80 -23.18
C LYS A 79 -30.70 9.00 -24.47
N LYS A 80 -31.75 8.23 -24.79
CA LYS A 80 -31.89 7.37 -25.99
C LYS A 80 -31.28 5.96 -25.90
N VAL A 81 -30.82 5.52 -24.75
CA VAL A 81 -30.33 4.15 -24.58
C VAL A 81 -31.12 3.46 -23.47
N SER A 82 -31.71 2.31 -23.80
CA SER A 82 -32.40 1.47 -22.85
C SER A 82 -31.91 0.00 -23.00
N VAL A 83 -31.81 -0.71 -21.87
CA VAL A 83 -31.51 -2.13 -21.81
C VAL A 83 -32.68 -2.81 -21.10
N ASN A 84 -33.32 -3.77 -21.75
CA ASN A 84 -34.49 -4.47 -21.19
C ASN A 84 -35.62 -3.52 -20.71
N GLY A 85 -35.83 -2.39 -21.38
CA GLY A 85 -36.85 -1.41 -21.00
C GLY A 85 -36.44 -0.44 -19.89
N ASN A 86 -35.24 -0.58 -19.30
CA ASN A 86 -34.74 0.31 -18.27
C ASN A 86 -33.77 1.35 -18.83
N THR A 87 -33.77 2.55 -18.26
CA THR A 87 -32.88 3.66 -18.66
C THR A 87 -31.46 3.38 -18.13
N VAL A 88 -30.43 3.57 -18.97
CA VAL A 88 -29.03 3.41 -18.59
C VAL A 88 -28.55 4.65 -17.85
N LEU A 89 -28.03 4.44 -16.65
CA LEU A 89 -27.32 5.43 -15.84
C LEU A 89 -25.81 5.28 -16.05
N MET A 90 -25.08 6.39 -15.91
CA MET A 90 -23.62 6.41 -16.04
C MET A 90 -23.01 7.40 -15.06
N ALA A 91 -21.90 6.99 -14.44
CA ALA A 91 -20.96 7.83 -13.73
C ALA A 91 -19.55 7.43 -14.14
N GLY A 92 -18.61 8.38 -14.17
CA GLY A 92 -17.24 8.04 -14.60
C GLY A 92 -16.26 9.17 -14.40
N PHE A 93 -14.98 8.86 -14.58
CA PHE A 93 -13.85 9.74 -14.34
C PHE A 93 -12.75 9.55 -15.41
N PRO A 94 -11.90 10.57 -15.65
CA PRO A 94 -10.79 10.48 -16.60
C PRO A 94 -9.74 9.44 -16.15
N GLU A 95 -9.11 8.79 -17.11
CA GLU A 95 -8.13 7.72 -16.91
C GLU A 95 -7.00 8.11 -15.90
N TYR A 96 -6.45 9.31 -16.03
CA TYR A 96 -5.34 9.78 -15.17
C TYR A 96 -5.70 9.88 -13.67
N THR A 97 -6.97 9.77 -13.30
CA THR A 97 -7.44 9.79 -11.90
C THR A 97 -7.74 8.42 -11.32
N LEU A 98 -7.49 7.33 -12.07
CA LEU A 98 -7.84 5.96 -11.70
C LEU A 98 -7.31 5.58 -10.30
N GLU A 99 -6.04 5.78 -10.03
CA GLU A 99 -5.41 5.40 -8.74
C GLU A 99 -6.11 6.06 -7.54
N ARG A 100 -6.46 7.34 -7.65
CA ARG A 100 -7.17 8.07 -6.60
C ARG A 100 -8.53 7.45 -6.27
N TYR A 101 -9.26 6.98 -7.28
CA TYR A 101 -10.58 6.38 -7.05
C TYR A 101 -10.50 4.93 -6.63
N LEU A 102 -9.52 4.17 -7.13
CA LEU A 102 -9.21 2.84 -6.61
C LEU A 102 -8.89 2.87 -5.11
N GLN A 103 -8.11 3.86 -4.67
CA GLN A 103 -7.82 4.07 -3.26
C GLN A 103 -9.11 4.27 -2.45
N LYS A 104 -9.97 5.21 -2.85
CA LYS A 104 -11.22 5.51 -2.14
C LYS A 104 -12.15 4.30 -2.04
N LEU A 105 -12.26 3.53 -3.13
CA LEU A 105 -13.07 2.30 -3.16
C LEU A 105 -12.50 1.21 -2.26
N SER A 106 -11.19 1.02 -2.30
CA SER A 106 -10.49 0.04 -1.45
C SER A 106 -10.59 0.38 0.04
N ASP A 107 -10.49 1.67 0.42
CA ASP A 107 -10.60 2.13 1.80
C ASP A 107 -11.99 1.85 2.42
N VAL A 108 -13.02 1.81 1.59
CA VAL A 108 -14.40 1.48 1.99
C VAL A 108 -14.70 -0.03 1.85
N GLY A 109 -13.75 -0.82 1.36
CA GLY A 109 -13.88 -2.28 1.24
C GLY A 109 -14.57 -2.77 -0.03
N PHE A 110 -14.51 -1.99 -1.12
CA PHE A 110 -14.97 -2.44 -2.44
C PHE A 110 -13.86 -3.15 -3.21
N THR A 111 -14.21 -4.24 -3.90
CA THR A 111 -13.36 -4.85 -4.92
C THR A 111 -13.60 -4.17 -6.25
N SER A 112 -12.55 -3.64 -6.87
CA SER A 112 -12.61 -2.93 -8.16
C SER A 112 -11.99 -3.77 -9.25
N VAL A 113 -12.76 -4.05 -10.31
CA VAL A 113 -12.30 -4.78 -11.51
C VAL A 113 -12.09 -3.76 -12.62
N VAL A 114 -10.84 -3.58 -13.04
CA VAL A 114 -10.44 -2.61 -14.06
C VAL A 114 -10.40 -3.31 -15.43
N ILE A 115 -11.19 -2.84 -16.37
CA ILE A 115 -11.28 -3.35 -17.73
C ILE A 115 -10.81 -2.28 -18.71
N ILE A 116 -9.82 -2.60 -19.54
CA ILE A 116 -9.24 -1.70 -20.53
C ILE A 116 -9.62 -2.09 -21.96
N GLN A 117 -9.41 -1.17 -22.91
CA GLN A 117 -9.57 -1.44 -24.35
C GLN A 117 -8.25 -2.04 -24.87
N ASP A 118 -8.33 -3.19 -25.56
CA ASP A 118 -7.20 -3.83 -26.22
C ASP A 118 -6.86 -3.07 -27.50
N GLU A 119 -5.75 -2.34 -27.49
CA GLU A 119 -5.27 -1.55 -28.64
C GLU A 119 -4.38 -2.36 -29.58
N GLU A 120 -3.71 -3.40 -29.08
CA GLU A 120 -2.72 -4.16 -29.84
C GLU A 120 -3.36 -5.14 -30.85
N ASN A 121 -4.54 -5.69 -30.54
CA ASN A 121 -5.23 -6.68 -31.36
C ASN A 121 -6.43 -6.12 -32.17
N SER A 122 -6.64 -4.81 -32.16
CA SER A 122 -7.72 -4.21 -32.95
C SER A 122 -7.29 -3.98 -34.40
N VAL A 123 -7.69 -4.87 -35.30
CA VAL A 123 -7.64 -4.66 -36.76
C VAL A 123 -8.50 -3.43 -37.11
N HIS A 124 -7.98 -2.55 -37.95
CA HIS A 124 -8.67 -1.34 -38.39
C HIS A 124 -10.10 -1.66 -38.85
N GLY A 125 -11.12 -1.26 -38.06
CA GLY A 125 -12.53 -1.39 -38.36
C GLY A 125 -13.37 -2.24 -37.41
N ASP A 126 -12.77 -3.08 -36.55
CA ASP A 126 -13.51 -3.89 -35.57
C ASP A 126 -13.77 -3.15 -34.25
N LYS A 127 -14.90 -3.51 -33.59
CA LYS A 127 -15.24 -2.99 -32.26
C LYS A 127 -14.12 -3.35 -31.29
N LYS A 128 -13.50 -2.35 -30.66
CA LYS A 128 -12.44 -2.54 -29.65
C LYS A 128 -12.85 -3.61 -28.62
N LYS A 129 -11.99 -4.61 -28.42
CA LYS A 129 -12.19 -5.66 -27.45
C LYS A 129 -11.84 -5.14 -26.06
N HIS A 130 -12.63 -5.51 -25.05
CA HIS A 130 -12.36 -5.18 -23.66
C HIS A 130 -11.72 -6.37 -22.95
N ILE A 131 -10.62 -6.13 -22.21
CA ILE A 131 -9.88 -7.14 -21.44
C ILE A 131 -9.74 -6.69 -19.99
N VAL A 132 -9.73 -7.64 -19.06
CA VAL A 132 -9.46 -7.35 -17.64
C VAL A 132 -7.98 -7.02 -17.49
N HIS A 133 -7.70 -5.83 -16.98
CA HIS A 133 -6.35 -5.36 -16.73
C HIS A 133 -5.86 -5.73 -15.33
N SER A 134 -6.69 -5.47 -14.30
CA SER A 134 -6.31 -5.70 -12.90
C SER A 134 -7.54 -5.77 -11.99
N ILE A 135 -7.38 -6.42 -10.84
CA ILE A 135 -8.39 -6.51 -9.80
C ILE A 135 -7.77 -5.99 -8.51
N HIS A 136 -8.48 -5.11 -7.82
CA HIS A 136 -8.01 -4.47 -6.60
C HIS A 136 -9.05 -4.62 -5.50
N SER A 137 -8.66 -5.21 -4.37
CA SER A 137 -9.47 -5.29 -3.15
C SER A 137 -8.85 -4.44 -2.03
N ALA A 138 -9.53 -4.37 -0.89
CA ALA A 138 -9.04 -3.64 0.28
C ALA A 138 -7.66 -4.12 0.75
N GLY A 139 -7.37 -5.40 0.59
CA GLY A 139 -6.11 -6.03 0.99
C GLY A 139 -5.04 -6.04 -0.10
N THR A 140 -5.43 -6.14 -1.38
CA THR A 140 -4.49 -6.30 -2.48
C THR A 140 -4.07 -4.99 -3.16
N PHE A 141 -4.73 -3.87 -2.83
CA PHE A 141 -4.40 -2.58 -3.41
C PHE A 141 -3.09 -2.01 -2.83
N ILE A 142 -2.15 -1.66 -3.70
CA ILE A 142 -0.93 -0.91 -3.37
C ILE A 142 -0.94 0.40 -4.15
N SER A 143 -0.88 1.51 -3.43
CA SER A 143 -0.80 2.87 -3.99
C SER A 143 0.65 3.22 -4.37
N TYR A 144 0.80 4.12 -5.34
CA TYR A 144 2.09 4.79 -5.62
C TYR A 144 2.55 5.69 -4.46
N ASP A 145 1.60 6.18 -3.64
CA ASP A 145 1.91 7.06 -2.53
C ASP A 145 2.53 6.29 -1.36
N VAL A 146 3.75 6.68 -0.96
CA VAL A 146 4.50 6.11 0.16
C VAL A 146 4.08 6.72 1.50
N GLU A 147 3.54 7.95 1.49
CA GLU A 147 3.23 8.72 2.72
C GLU A 147 1.94 8.30 3.43
N GLN A 148 1.24 7.30 2.94
CA GLN A 148 -0.01 6.87 3.56
C GLN A 148 0.21 6.33 4.99
N PRO A 149 -0.64 6.71 5.94
CA PRO A 149 -0.49 6.37 7.36
C PRO A 149 -0.76 4.89 7.69
N LYS A 150 -1.23 4.09 6.73
CA LYS A 150 -1.56 2.67 6.94
C LYS A 150 -0.28 1.87 7.19
N LEU A 151 -0.12 1.37 8.42
CA LEU A 151 1.07 0.63 8.84
C LEU A 151 1.08 -0.81 8.35
N SER A 152 -0.07 -1.45 8.23
CA SER A 152 -0.20 -2.86 7.82
C SER A 152 -1.33 -3.04 6.83
N ASN A 153 -1.21 -4.07 5.99
CA ASN A 153 -2.24 -4.50 5.05
C ASN A 153 -2.36 -6.02 5.11
N ASN A 154 -3.03 -6.52 6.15
CA ASN A 154 -3.20 -7.95 6.38
C ASN A 154 -4.46 -8.45 5.70
N ILE A 155 -4.32 -9.52 4.92
CA ILE A 155 -5.43 -10.31 4.41
C ILE A 155 -5.45 -11.61 5.22
N MET A 156 -6.62 -11.98 5.73
CA MET A 156 -6.81 -13.20 6.52
C MET A 156 -7.75 -14.15 5.79
N CYS A 157 -7.37 -15.41 5.68
CA CYS A 157 -8.24 -16.49 5.25
C CYS A 157 -8.52 -17.41 6.43
N VAL A 158 -9.80 -17.70 6.68
CA VAL A 158 -10.27 -18.61 7.73
C VAL A 158 -10.99 -19.76 7.07
N TRP A 159 -10.51 -20.96 7.26
CA TRP A 159 -11.10 -22.20 6.75
C TRP A 159 -11.74 -22.98 7.90
N LEU A 160 -13.07 -23.07 7.92
CA LEU A 160 -13.85 -23.72 8.95
C LEU A 160 -14.36 -25.07 8.44
N SER A 161 -14.00 -26.16 9.09
CA SER A 161 -14.47 -27.51 8.76
C SER A 161 -15.06 -28.20 9.98
N SER A 162 -16.22 -28.84 9.79
CA SER A 162 -16.88 -29.63 10.82
C SER A 162 -16.74 -31.13 10.53
N TYR A 163 -16.56 -31.93 11.57
CA TYR A 163 -16.53 -33.37 11.46
C TYR A 163 -17.10 -34.07 12.68
N ASN A 164 -17.64 -35.30 12.49
CA ASN A 164 -18.13 -36.10 13.57
C ASN A 164 -16.99 -36.94 14.18
N SER A 165 -16.74 -36.82 15.46
CA SER A 165 -15.79 -37.67 16.15
C SER A 165 -16.33 -39.05 16.36
N LEU A 166 -15.54 -40.08 16.02
CA LEU A 166 -15.91 -41.49 16.31
C LEU A 166 -16.00 -41.80 17.81
N VAL A 167 -15.36 -41.01 18.65
CA VAL A 167 -15.20 -41.23 20.11
C VAL A 167 -16.08 -40.32 20.94
N LYS A 168 -16.46 -39.14 20.43
CA LYS A 168 -17.27 -38.18 21.16
C LYS A 168 -18.61 -37.96 20.48
N SER A 169 -19.68 -37.90 21.28
CA SER A 169 -21.04 -37.63 20.81
C SER A 169 -21.29 -36.23 20.29
N ARG A 170 -20.30 -35.31 20.43
CA ARG A 170 -20.41 -33.90 20.00
C ARG A 170 -19.60 -33.66 18.72
N ALA A 171 -20.11 -32.81 17.86
CA ALA A 171 -19.43 -32.39 16.66
C ALA A 171 -18.10 -31.69 17.01
N GLN A 172 -17.07 -31.93 16.22
CA GLN A 172 -15.77 -31.27 16.33
C GLN A 172 -15.68 -30.20 15.26
N LEU A 173 -15.06 -29.11 15.62
CA LEU A 173 -14.72 -28.03 14.72
C LEU A 173 -13.20 -27.93 14.60
N VAL A 174 -12.71 -27.82 13.36
CA VAL A 174 -11.33 -27.43 13.06
C VAL A 174 -11.38 -26.14 12.26
N TYR A 175 -10.55 -25.20 12.62
CA TYR A 175 -10.31 -24.04 11.77
C TYR A 175 -8.83 -23.80 11.56
N GLY A 176 -8.51 -23.58 10.28
CA GLY A 176 -7.20 -23.16 9.82
C GLY A 176 -7.24 -21.69 9.45
N VAL A 177 -6.27 -20.96 9.95
CA VAL A 177 -6.15 -19.51 9.70
C VAL A 177 -4.82 -19.23 9.02
N ALA A 178 -4.90 -18.48 7.92
CA ALA A 178 -3.73 -17.96 7.23
C ALA A 178 -3.82 -16.44 7.13
N VAL A 179 -2.72 -15.76 7.42
CA VAL A 179 -2.60 -14.30 7.32
C VAL A 179 -1.38 -13.96 6.48
N ILE A 180 -1.55 -13.03 5.54
CA ILE A 180 -0.44 -12.48 4.75
C ILE A 180 -0.48 -10.96 4.87
N ASN A 181 0.64 -10.38 5.28
CA ASN A 181 0.85 -8.93 5.24
C ASN A 181 1.39 -8.55 3.86
N ILE A 182 0.58 -7.82 3.09
CA ILE A 182 0.95 -7.45 1.71
C ILE A 182 2.11 -6.44 1.67
N PHE A 183 2.30 -5.61 2.68
CA PHE A 183 3.41 -4.64 2.69
C PHE A 183 4.76 -5.26 3.02
N THR A 184 4.78 -6.29 3.89
CA THR A 184 6.01 -6.92 4.32
C THR A 184 6.29 -8.26 3.64
N GLY A 185 5.26 -8.93 3.12
CA GLY A 185 5.32 -10.30 2.60
C GLY A 185 5.42 -11.37 3.69
N LYS A 186 5.35 -10.99 4.97
CA LYS A 186 5.32 -11.96 6.06
C LYS A 186 4.00 -12.68 6.09
N SER A 187 4.05 -13.98 6.35
CA SER A 187 2.89 -14.84 6.46
C SER A 187 2.89 -15.63 7.76
N PHE A 188 1.69 -15.89 8.27
CA PHE A 188 1.48 -16.63 9.50
C PHE A 188 0.32 -17.60 9.32
N ILE A 189 0.47 -18.82 9.80
CA ILE A 189 -0.60 -19.84 9.76
C ILE A 189 -0.70 -20.58 11.09
N PHE A 190 -1.92 -20.94 11.47
CA PHE A 190 -2.17 -21.85 12.58
C PHE A 190 -3.46 -22.64 12.38
N GLU A 191 -3.55 -23.76 13.08
CA GLU A 191 -4.72 -24.64 13.11
C GLU A 191 -5.17 -24.84 14.54
N HIS A 192 -6.48 -24.72 14.77
CA HIS A 192 -7.08 -25.01 16.07
C HIS A 192 -8.20 -26.04 15.92
N LYS A 193 -8.21 -27.00 16.86
CA LYS A 193 -9.17 -28.07 16.91
C LYS A 193 -9.87 -28.10 18.25
N THR A 194 -11.18 -27.98 18.24
CA THR A 194 -11.98 -27.91 19.47
C THR A 194 -13.30 -28.65 19.33
N THR A 195 -13.92 -28.97 20.46
CA THR A 195 -15.33 -29.44 20.48
C THR A 195 -16.21 -28.24 20.23
N PHE A 196 -17.13 -28.37 19.27
CA PHE A 196 -18.03 -27.27 18.95
C PHE A 196 -19.02 -26.99 20.07
N GLU A 197 -19.05 -25.77 20.52
CA GLU A 197 -20.12 -25.17 21.34
C GLU A 197 -20.47 -23.81 20.71
N ASN A 198 -21.77 -23.50 20.66
CA ASN A 198 -22.18 -22.21 20.07
C ASN A 198 -22.03 -21.08 21.10
N ASN A 199 -20.79 -20.84 21.48
CA ASN A 199 -20.41 -19.79 22.42
C ASN A 199 -19.11 -19.08 21.95
N PRO A 200 -18.79 -17.92 22.51
CA PRO A 200 -17.57 -17.19 22.16
C PRO A 200 -16.28 -17.97 22.40
N THR A 201 -16.20 -18.80 23.45
CA THR A 201 -14.97 -19.49 23.86
C THR A 201 -14.45 -20.46 22.80
N THR A 202 -15.34 -21.05 21.98
CA THR A 202 -14.95 -21.91 20.85
C THR A 202 -14.06 -21.15 19.83
N PHE A 203 -14.17 -19.83 19.78
CA PHE A 203 -13.50 -18.97 18.78
C PHE A 203 -12.46 -18.01 19.38
N ASP A 204 -12.04 -18.20 20.64
CA ASP A 204 -11.08 -17.33 21.33
C ASP A 204 -9.75 -17.22 20.58
N GLU A 205 -9.22 -18.34 20.06
CA GLU A 205 -7.98 -18.34 19.29
C GLU A 205 -8.14 -17.60 17.94
N LEU A 206 -9.32 -17.68 17.33
CA LEU A 206 -9.62 -16.93 16.12
C LEU A 206 -9.73 -15.44 16.43
N GLU A 207 -10.41 -15.07 17.53
CA GLU A 207 -10.50 -13.69 17.99
C GLU A 207 -9.13 -13.11 18.30
N ARG A 208 -8.26 -13.89 18.95
CA ARG A 208 -6.88 -13.51 19.23
C ARG A 208 -6.13 -13.17 17.96
N ALA A 209 -6.23 -14.03 16.93
CA ALA A 209 -5.59 -13.77 15.64
C ALA A 209 -6.15 -12.52 14.94
N VAL A 210 -7.48 -12.33 14.94
CA VAL A 210 -8.12 -11.13 14.41
C VAL A 210 -7.64 -9.88 15.14
N SER A 211 -7.50 -9.95 16.46
CA SER A 211 -7.04 -8.83 17.29
C SER A 211 -5.58 -8.47 17.07
N ILE A 212 -4.71 -9.46 16.93
CA ILE A 212 -3.26 -9.27 16.68
C ILE A 212 -3.03 -8.68 15.28
N TYR A 213 -3.59 -9.33 14.26
CA TYR A 213 -3.30 -9.00 12.86
C TYR A 213 -4.19 -7.90 12.31
N ASN A 214 -5.33 -7.60 12.94
CA ASN A 214 -6.28 -6.56 12.53
C ASN A 214 -6.47 -6.51 11.00
N PRO A 215 -7.01 -7.59 10.39
CA PRO A 215 -7.09 -7.73 8.95
C PRO A 215 -8.00 -6.66 8.33
N CYS A 216 -7.60 -6.12 7.19
CA CYS A 216 -8.42 -5.20 6.41
C CYS A 216 -9.38 -5.94 5.48
N GLU A 217 -9.10 -7.21 5.21
CA GLU A 217 -9.89 -8.10 4.36
C GLU A 217 -9.87 -9.51 4.93
N VAL A 218 -11.05 -10.14 5.02
CA VAL A 218 -11.22 -11.49 5.53
C VAL A 218 -11.95 -12.36 4.52
N ILE A 219 -11.38 -13.54 4.26
CA ILE A 219 -12.00 -14.59 3.44
C ILE A 219 -12.43 -15.70 4.40
N LEU A 220 -13.72 -15.95 4.48
CA LEU A 220 -14.31 -16.96 5.35
C LEU A 220 -14.82 -18.13 4.50
N LEU A 221 -14.15 -19.25 4.59
CA LEU A 221 -14.50 -20.51 3.93
C LEU A 221 -15.11 -21.46 4.95
N TYR A 222 -16.27 -22.03 4.67
CA TYR A 222 -16.95 -22.86 5.67
C TYR A 222 -17.62 -24.10 5.08
N ASP A 223 -17.56 -25.20 5.84
CA ASP A 223 -18.37 -26.40 5.71
C ASP A 223 -18.82 -26.84 7.10
N LEU A 224 -20.01 -26.38 7.49
CA LEU A 224 -20.59 -26.57 8.83
C LEU A 224 -21.81 -27.50 8.82
N ALA A 225 -22.06 -28.21 7.71
CA ALA A 225 -23.23 -29.06 7.53
C ALA A 225 -23.38 -30.15 8.59
N LYS A 226 -22.28 -30.59 9.23
CA LYS A 226 -22.30 -31.57 10.32
C LYS A 226 -22.69 -30.99 11.68
N ILE A 227 -22.76 -29.66 11.78
CA ILE A 227 -23.12 -28.93 13.00
C ILE A 227 -24.55 -28.44 12.92
N THR A 228 -24.93 -27.84 11.78
CA THR A 228 -26.22 -27.15 11.61
C THR A 228 -26.70 -27.19 10.15
N GLU A 229 -28.02 -27.22 9.97
CA GLU A 229 -28.63 -27.02 8.65
C GLU A 229 -28.63 -25.54 8.21
N ASN A 230 -28.60 -24.59 9.18
CA ASN A 230 -28.56 -23.18 8.90
C ASN A 230 -27.14 -22.61 9.09
N GLU A 231 -26.28 -22.91 8.14
CA GLU A 231 -24.87 -22.49 8.17
C GLU A 231 -24.70 -20.96 8.17
N SER A 232 -25.54 -20.23 7.43
CA SER A 232 -25.45 -18.77 7.34
C SER A 232 -25.69 -18.06 8.67
N ALA A 233 -26.64 -18.57 9.49
CA ALA A 233 -26.87 -18.04 10.82
C ALA A 233 -25.68 -18.28 11.75
N LEU A 234 -25.08 -19.48 11.66
CA LEU A 234 -23.90 -19.81 12.45
C LEU A 234 -22.69 -18.97 12.03
N VAL A 235 -22.46 -18.78 10.75
CA VAL A 235 -21.38 -17.89 10.24
C VAL A 235 -21.52 -16.47 10.76
N LYS A 236 -22.75 -15.96 10.84
CA LYS A 236 -23.00 -14.64 11.43
C LYS A 236 -22.61 -14.58 12.91
N ASN A 237 -22.93 -15.62 13.70
CA ASN A 237 -22.49 -15.71 15.08
C ASN A 237 -20.97 -15.80 15.19
N ILE A 238 -20.32 -16.62 14.36
CA ILE A 238 -18.86 -16.79 14.35
C ILE A 238 -18.18 -15.44 14.10
N LYS A 239 -18.66 -14.66 13.13
CA LYS A 239 -18.11 -13.31 12.88
C LYS A 239 -18.21 -12.43 14.13
N SER A 240 -19.35 -12.46 14.82
CA SER A 240 -19.53 -11.70 16.05
C SER A 240 -18.63 -12.20 17.19
N TYR A 241 -18.50 -13.51 17.36
CA TYR A 241 -17.67 -14.10 18.43
C TYR A 241 -16.19 -13.86 18.20
N ALA A 242 -15.71 -13.96 16.95
CA ALA A 242 -14.34 -13.73 16.57
C ALA A 242 -13.99 -12.23 16.41
N GLY A 243 -14.95 -11.32 16.55
CA GLY A 243 -14.73 -9.90 16.39
C GLY A 243 -14.29 -9.51 14.95
N ILE A 244 -14.76 -10.25 13.95
CA ILE A 244 -14.49 -9.94 12.53
C ILE A 244 -15.40 -8.79 12.10
N ASP A 245 -14.83 -7.57 12.11
CA ASP A 245 -15.54 -6.32 11.78
C ASP A 245 -14.71 -5.49 10.81
N CYS A 246 -14.35 -6.09 9.67
CA CYS A 246 -13.69 -5.37 8.58
C CYS A 246 -14.68 -5.03 7.46
N ASN A 247 -14.36 -4.02 6.67
CA ASN A 247 -15.22 -3.56 5.58
C ASN A 247 -15.31 -4.54 4.39
N SER A 248 -14.31 -5.42 4.25
CA SER A 248 -14.22 -6.40 3.16
C SER A 248 -14.23 -7.82 3.73
N ILE A 249 -15.38 -8.50 3.62
CA ILE A 249 -15.55 -9.89 4.05
C ILE A 249 -16.12 -10.68 2.87
N HIS A 250 -15.42 -11.76 2.51
CA HIS A 250 -15.82 -12.70 1.48
C HIS A 250 -16.25 -14.01 2.14
N GLU A 251 -17.46 -14.48 1.87
CA GLU A 251 -18.03 -15.69 2.49
C GLU A 251 -18.33 -16.71 1.40
N PHE A 252 -17.71 -17.91 1.49
CA PHE A 252 -17.92 -18.97 0.52
C PHE A 252 -18.12 -20.30 1.21
N CYS A 253 -19.12 -21.07 0.74
CA CYS A 253 -19.26 -22.47 1.11
C CYS A 253 -18.17 -23.30 0.40
N ILE A 254 -17.45 -24.11 1.17
CA ILE A 254 -16.34 -24.93 0.65
C ILE A 254 -16.84 -25.91 -0.43
N ARG A 255 -18.07 -26.40 -0.32
CA ARG A 255 -18.67 -27.38 -1.24
C ARG A 255 -19.05 -26.79 -2.60
N ASP A 256 -19.18 -25.47 -2.70
CA ASP A 256 -19.75 -24.83 -3.89
C ASP A 256 -18.66 -24.26 -4.83
N SER A 257 -17.38 -24.46 -4.50
CA SER A 257 -16.27 -23.88 -5.27
C SER A 257 -15.23 -24.92 -5.69
N THR A 258 -14.94 -24.98 -6.98
CA THR A 258 -13.85 -25.81 -7.52
C THR A 258 -12.46 -25.40 -7.02
N LYS A 259 -12.29 -24.13 -6.63
CA LYS A 259 -11.04 -23.61 -6.08
C LYS A 259 -10.76 -24.20 -4.70
N THR A 260 -11.76 -24.27 -3.85
CA THR A 260 -11.67 -24.91 -2.53
C THR A 260 -11.41 -26.41 -2.66
N GLU A 261 -12.10 -27.10 -3.58
CA GLU A 261 -11.84 -28.52 -3.87
C GLU A 261 -10.38 -28.78 -4.28
N ASN A 262 -9.80 -27.91 -5.08
CA ASN A 262 -8.39 -28.05 -5.47
C ASN A 262 -7.45 -27.88 -4.27
N CYS A 263 -7.71 -26.91 -3.39
CA CYS A 263 -6.93 -26.72 -2.17
C CYS A 263 -7.05 -27.87 -1.15
N MET A 264 -8.03 -28.80 -1.32
CA MET A 264 -8.13 -30.02 -0.53
C MET A 264 -7.27 -31.17 -1.08
N LYS A 265 -6.78 -31.08 -2.33
CA LYS A 265 -5.97 -32.12 -2.97
C LYS A 265 -4.50 -31.94 -2.63
N GLN A 266 -3.89 -32.95 -1.99
CA GLN A 266 -2.47 -32.90 -1.61
C GLN A 266 -1.53 -32.59 -2.78
N GLN A 267 -1.74 -33.19 -3.94
CA GLN A 267 -0.91 -32.93 -5.13
C GLN A 267 -0.93 -31.46 -5.55
N TYR A 268 -2.11 -30.82 -5.47
CA TYR A 268 -2.25 -29.41 -5.78
C TYR A 268 -1.55 -28.53 -4.75
N ILE A 269 -1.67 -28.84 -3.46
CA ILE A 269 -0.99 -28.13 -2.38
C ILE A 269 0.52 -28.18 -2.57
N VAL A 270 1.09 -29.37 -2.80
CA VAL A 270 2.53 -29.56 -3.02
C VAL A 270 2.97 -28.73 -4.22
N GLN A 271 2.33 -28.88 -5.38
CA GLN A 271 2.68 -28.15 -6.60
C GLN A 271 2.61 -26.63 -6.40
N LEU A 272 1.59 -26.13 -5.68
CA LEU A 272 1.43 -24.71 -5.42
C LEU A 272 2.55 -24.18 -4.51
N LEU A 273 2.84 -24.86 -3.40
CA LEU A 273 3.87 -24.46 -2.46
C LEU A 273 5.28 -24.50 -3.08
N GLU A 274 5.56 -25.54 -3.87
CA GLU A 274 6.83 -25.65 -4.61
C GLU A 274 6.98 -24.54 -5.65
N THR A 275 5.89 -24.12 -6.29
CA THR A 275 5.92 -23.03 -7.27
C THR A 275 6.31 -21.70 -6.61
N PHE A 276 5.89 -21.44 -5.38
CA PHE A 276 6.13 -20.17 -4.71
C PHE A 276 7.37 -20.17 -3.80
N PHE A 277 7.68 -21.29 -3.17
CA PHE A 277 8.74 -21.37 -2.16
C PHE A 277 9.93 -22.26 -2.57
N GLY A 278 9.90 -22.83 -3.77
CA GLY A 278 10.94 -23.68 -4.30
C GLY A 278 10.65 -25.18 -4.13
N SER A 279 11.40 -25.99 -4.93
CA SER A 279 11.32 -27.45 -4.87
C SER A 279 11.63 -27.94 -3.46
N GLU A 280 10.94 -29.02 -3.03
CA GLU A 280 11.06 -29.64 -1.72
C GLU A 280 10.57 -28.84 -0.52
N CYS A 281 9.96 -27.66 -0.71
CA CYS A 281 9.46 -26.83 0.40
C CYS A 281 8.45 -27.59 1.28
N TYR A 282 7.56 -28.36 0.69
CA TYR A 282 6.56 -29.15 1.42
C TYR A 282 7.18 -30.29 2.21
N GLU A 283 8.24 -30.93 1.70
CA GLU A 283 8.93 -32.02 2.37
C GLU A 283 9.88 -31.51 3.49
N THR A 284 10.49 -30.37 3.28
CA THR A 284 11.40 -29.76 4.25
C THR A 284 10.67 -29.16 5.46
N CYS A 285 9.45 -28.68 5.25
CA CYS A 285 8.63 -28.06 6.30
C CYS A 285 7.49 -29.01 6.69
N GLU A 286 7.74 -29.86 7.69
CA GLU A 286 6.79 -30.88 8.19
C GLU A 286 5.46 -30.25 8.69
N GLU A 287 5.49 -29.00 9.11
CA GLU A 287 4.33 -28.29 9.65
C GLU A 287 3.20 -28.18 8.62
N PHE A 288 3.50 -28.08 7.31
CA PHE A 288 2.46 -28.07 6.27
C PHE A 288 1.62 -29.35 6.28
N SER A 289 2.24 -30.50 6.52
CA SER A 289 1.54 -31.77 6.63
C SER A 289 0.87 -31.97 7.99
N ARG A 290 1.44 -31.39 9.05
CA ARG A 290 0.93 -31.47 10.43
C ARG A 290 -0.35 -30.63 10.62
N TYR A 291 -0.48 -29.51 9.90
CA TYR A 291 -1.60 -28.57 9.98
C TYR A 291 -2.34 -28.45 8.64
N PRO A 292 -3.05 -29.50 8.21
CA PRO A 292 -3.60 -29.58 6.84
C PRO A 292 -4.67 -28.51 6.56
N VAL A 293 -5.53 -28.17 7.52
CA VAL A 293 -6.59 -27.17 7.32
C VAL A 293 -6.01 -25.76 7.25
N ALA A 294 -4.98 -25.49 8.04
CA ALA A 294 -4.24 -24.22 7.96
C ALA A 294 -3.49 -24.09 6.62
N THR A 295 -2.91 -25.19 6.13
CA THR A 295 -2.24 -25.23 4.83
C THR A 295 -3.23 -25.03 3.68
N GLN A 296 -4.42 -25.62 3.75
CA GLN A 296 -5.51 -25.39 2.78
C GLN A 296 -5.92 -23.90 2.75
N SER A 297 -6.08 -23.30 3.93
CA SER A 297 -6.38 -21.88 4.09
C SER A 297 -5.29 -21.01 3.44
N PHE A 298 -4.03 -21.35 3.67
CA PHE A 298 -2.89 -20.63 3.10
C PHE A 298 -2.81 -20.75 1.58
N CYS A 299 -3.01 -21.96 1.05
CA CYS A 299 -3.05 -22.19 -0.40
C CYS A 299 -4.19 -21.40 -1.08
N TYR A 300 -5.36 -21.36 -0.45
CA TYR A 300 -6.46 -20.56 -0.97
C TYR A 300 -6.13 -19.05 -0.96
N LEU A 301 -5.51 -18.57 0.11
CA LEU A 301 -5.10 -17.16 0.21
C LEU A 301 -4.04 -16.78 -0.83
N LEU A 302 -3.07 -17.66 -1.10
CA LEU A 302 -2.10 -17.46 -2.18
C LEU A 302 -2.78 -17.38 -3.54
N ASN A 303 -3.71 -18.28 -3.84
CA ASN A 303 -4.49 -18.23 -5.08
C ASN A 303 -5.30 -16.94 -5.21
N PHE A 304 -5.96 -16.51 -4.14
CA PHE A 304 -6.73 -15.27 -4.11
C PHE A 304 -5.85 -14.06 -4.45
N ILE A 305 -4.68 -13.95 -3.84
CA ILE A 305 -3.74 -12.87 -4.11
C ILE A 305 -3.22 -12.95 -5.56
N GLN A 306 -2.91 -14.16 -6.05
CA GLN A 306 -2.43 -14.38 -7.42
C GLN A 306 -3.44 -13.94 -8.47
N GLU A 307 -4.71 -14.22 -8.26
CA GLU A 307 -5.79 -13.80 -9.18
C GLU A 307 -5.96 -12.27 -9.22
N HIS A 308 -5.74 -11.59 -8.10
CA HIS A 308 -5.81 -10.14 -8.03
C HIS A 308 -4.58 -9.49 -8.68
N ASN A 309 -3.40 -9.94 -8.29
CA ASN A 309 -2.13 -9.45 -8.84
C ASN A 309 -1.01 -10.49 -8.65
N PRO A 310 -0.58 -11.17 -9.74
CA PRO A 310 0.48 -12.18 -9.67
C PRO A 310 1.80 -11.67 -9.10
N SER A 311 2.09 -10.38 -9.24
CA SER A 311 3.32 -9.79 -8.72
C SER A 311 3.35 -9.69 -7.19
N LEU A 312 2.18 -9.67 -6.52
CA LEU A 312 2.10 -9.60 -5.07
C LEU A 312 2.56 -10.87 -4.36
N ILE A 313 2.56 -12.02 -5.06
CA ILE A 313 3.02 -13.29 -4.50
C ILE A 313 4.55 -13.40 -4.53
N LYS A 314 5.21 -12.66 -5.40
CA LYS A 314 6.67 -12.65 -5.46
C LYS A 314 7.26 -12.31 -4.08
N LYS A 315 8.30 -13.05 -3.66
CA LYS A 315 9.01 -12.80 -2.40
C LYS A 315 8.10 -12.76 -1.16
N ILE A 316 7.02 -13.54 -1.12
CA ILE A 316 6.34 -13.85 0.15
C ILE A 316 7.24 -14.79 0.93
N HIS A 317 7.41 -14.51 2.23
CA HIS A 317 8.19 -15.37 3.11
C HIS A 317 7.44 -16.67 3.42
N THR A 318 8.18 -17.75 3.63
CA THR A 318 7.60 -18.99 4.19
C THR A 318 6.86 -18.65 5.49
N PRO A 319 5.68 -19.24 5.71
CA PRO A 319 4.87 -18.86 6.86
C PRO A 319 5.50 -19.29 8.18
N THR A 320 5.33 -18.45 9.19
CA THR A 320 5.56 -18.84 10.59
C THR A 320 4.35 -19.60 11.10
N PHE A 321 4.59 -20.69 11.84
CA PHE A 321 3.55 -21.55 12.39
C PHE A 321 3.29 -21.21 13.86
N GLY A 322 2.02 -21.13 14.26
CA GLY A 322 1.63 -20.72 15.60
C GLY A 322 2.05 -21.66 16.73
N SER A 323 2.47 -22.88 16.38
CA SER A 323 2.89 -23.91 17.37
C SER A 323 4.39 -23.91 17.69
N THR A 324 5.22 -23.23 16.92
CA THR A 324 6.69 -23.26 17.04
C THR A 324 7.24 -22.10 17.88
N SER A 325 6.40 -21.38 18.62
CA SER A 325 6.81 -20.13 19.23
C SER A 325 7.53 -20.31 20.56
N VAL A 326 8.70 -19.68 20.68
CA VAL A 326 9.33 -19.22 21.92
C VAL A 326 8.54 -18.09 22.60
N ASN A 327 7.35 -17.77 22.07
CA ASN A 327 6.54 -16.67 22.53
C ASN A 327 5.52 -17.15 23.57
N ALA A 328 5.29 -16.33 24.57
CA ALA A 328 4.29 -16.58 25.60
C ALA A 328 2.87 -16.45 25.02
N ILE A 329 1.98 -17.32 25.49
CA ILE A 329 0.58 -17.33 25.07
C ILE A 329 -0.17 -16.23 25.81
N LEU A 330 -0.80 -15.33 25.07
CA LEU A 330 -1.72 -14.32 25.60
C LEU A 330 -3.17 -14.79 25.34
N ALA A 331 -3.79 -15.41 26.34
CA ALA A 331 -5.11 -16.02 26.23
C ALA A 331 -6.24 -15.08 26.68
N ASN A 332 -7.49 -15.43 26.38
CA ASN A 332 -8.73 -14.84 26.90
C ASN A 332 -8.79 -13.31 26.77
N HIS A 333 -8.64 -12.80 25.53
CA HIS A 333 -8.72 -11.36 25.28
C HIS A 333 -7.70 -10.49 26.07
N THR A 334 -6.61 -11.10 26.56
CA THR A 334 -5.58 -10.41 27.39
C THR A 334 -5.11 -9.10 26.77
N LEU A 335 -4.90 -9.06 25.44
CA LEU A 335 -4.47 -7.85 24.74
C LEU A 335 -5.45 -6.68 24.88
N LYS A 336 -6.76 -6.96 24.83
CA LYS A 336 -7.83 -5.96 24.99
C LYS A 336 -8.07 -5.64 26.47
N GLN A 337 -8.14 -6.66 27.33
CA GLN A 337 -8.42 -6.51 28.76
C GLN A 337 -7.33 -5.70 29.49
N LEU A 338 -6.07 -5.87 29.11
CA LEU A 338 -4.95 -5.07 29.61
C LEU A 338 -4.77 -3.75 28.83
N ASN A 339 -5.62 -3.49 27.81
CA ASN A 339 -5.49 -2.34 26.92
C ASN A 339 -4.12 -2.23 26.25
N ILE A 340 -3.49 -3.40 25.91
CA ILE A 340 -2.27 -3.43 25.12
C ILE A 340 -2.53 -2.87 23.73
N ILE A 341 -3.64 -3.30 23.09
CA ILE A 341 -4.16 -2.80 21.82
C ILE A 341 -5.50 -2.10 22.04
N GLU A 342 -5.87 -1.20 21.13
CA GLU A 342 -7.16 -0.52 21.18
C GLU A 342 -8.32 -1.51 20.98
N ASP A 343 -9.33 -1.40 21.83
CA ASP A 343 -10.64 -2.04 21.63
C ASP A 343 -11.55 -1.09 20.84
N LYS A 344 -11.75 -1.39 19.55
CA LYS A 344 -12.60 -0.60 18.65
C LYS A 344 -14.10 -0.74 18.94
N SER A 345 -14.48 -1.76 19.70
CA SER A 345 -15.87 -2.04 20.06
C SER A 345 -16.37 -1.23 21.25
N ALA A 346 -15.48 -0.53 21.96
CA ALA A 346 -15.85 0.33 23.07
C ALA A 346 -16.45 1.65 22.58
N ASP A 347 -17.64 2.00 23.03
CA ASP A 347 -18.37 3.25 22.69
C ASP A 347 -17.62 4.55 23.01
N SER A 348 -16.52 4.48 23.74
CA SER A 348 -15.61 5.58 24.05
C SER A 348 -14.25 5.38 23.41
N VAL A 349 -14.15 5.53 22.09
CA VAL A 349 -12.85 5.52 21.40
C VAL A 349 -12.05 6.73 21.84
N ARG A 350 -11.19 6.56 22.83
CA ARG A 350 -10.16 7.54 23.15
C ARG A 350 -9.14 7.48 22.02
N SER A 351 -9.20 8.44 21.11
CA SER A 351 -8.16 8.58 20.08
C SER A 351 -6.92 9.26 20.67
N GLY A 352 -5.74 8.82 20.26
CA GLY A 352 -4.49 9.50 20.58
C GLY A 352 -3.46 8.65 21.33
N LYS A 353 -2.44 9.30 21.83
CA LYS A 353 -1.25 8.69 22.46
C LYS A 353 -1.58 7.74 23.63
N PHE A 354 -2.63 7.98 24.37
CA PHE A 354 -3.02 7.24 25.58
C PHE A 354 -4.20 6.29 25.37
N SER A 355 -4.56 6.00 24.11
CA SER A 355 -5.64 5.07 23.78
C SER A 355 -5.29 3.62 24.12
N SER A 356 -4.01 3.24 24.00
CA SER A 356 -3.53 1.91 24.37
C SER A 356 -2.07 1.96 24.82
N VAL A 357 -1.61 0.87 25.45
CA VAL A 357 -0.20 0.70 25.84
C VAL A 357 0.70 0.73 24.60
N LEU A 358 0.29 0.09 23.49
CA LEU A 358 0.99 0.12 22.21
C LEU A 358 1.19 1.56 21.72
N ASN A 359 0.12 2.36 21.66
CA ASN A 359 0.18 3.74 21.17
C ASN A 359 1.01 4.65 22.09
N PHE A 360 1.03 4.35 23.37
CA PHE A 360 1.86 5.08 24.34
C PHE A 360 3.34 4.75 24.18
N LEU A 361 3.70 3.48 24.06
CA LEU A 361 5.09 3.01 24.07
C LEU A 361 5.76 3.03 22.70
N ASN A 362 4.98 2.98 21.62
CA ASN A 362 5.52 2.97 20.27
C ASN A 362 6.08 4.36 19.91
N ARG A 363 7.36 4.56 20.21
CA ARG A 363 8.13 5.77 19.89
C ARG A 363 9.11 5.58 18.76
N ALA A 364 8.93 4.53 17.96
CA ALA A 364 9.69 4.33 16.73
C ALA A 364 9.45 5.50 15.76
N CYS A 365 10.50 5.89 15.06
CA CYS A 365 10.48 6.97 14.11
C CYS A 365 10.01 6.51 12.72
N THR A 366 10.39 5.29 12.33
CA THR A 366 10.07 4.70 11.03
C THR A 366 8.80 3.85 11.07
N PRO A 367 8.06 3.71 9.95
CA PRO A 367 6.97 2.74 9.86
C PRO A 367 7.42 1.29 10.13
N ILE A 368 8.63 0.93 9.74
CA ILE A 368 9.25 -0.38 9.95
C ILE A 368 9.39 -0.66 11.45
N GLY A 369 10.01 0.25 12.20
CA GLY A 369 10.15 0.14 13.64
C GLY A 369 8.81 0.11 14.37
N LYS A 370 7.82 0.87 13.91
CA LYS A 370 6.46 0.86 14.47
C LYS A 370 5.80 -0.50 14.35
N ARG A 371 5.92 -1.16 13.19
CA ARG A 371 5.43 -2.54 12.98
C ARG A 371 6.14 -3.52 13.89
N ARG A 372 7.46 -3.41 13.99
CA ARG A 372 8.26 -4.33 14.83
C ARG A 372 7.92 -4.22 16.32
N ILE A 373 7.67 -3.01 16.84
CA ILE A 373 7.21 -2.81 18.22
C ILE A 373 5.82 -3.40 18.43
N GLN A 374 4.92 -3.28 17.46
CA GLN A 374 3.60 -3.91 17.53
C GLN A 374 3.74 -5.42 17.61
N ASP A 375 4.54 -6.04 16.74
CA ASP A 375 4.80 -7.48 16.76
C ASP A 375 5.35 -7.94 18.11
N LEU A 376 6.32 -7.20 18.67
CA LEU A 376 6.91 -7.51 19.98
C LEU A 376 5.89 -7.46 21.12
N LEU A 377 5.07 -6.41 21.19
CA LEU A 377 4.09 -6.24 22.28
C LEU A 377 2.93 -7.25 22.20
N THR A 378 2.66 -7.78 21.02
CA THR A 378 1.62 -8.82 20.84
C THR A 378 2.15 -10.24 20.98
N SER A 379 3.47 -10.42 21.07
CA SER A 379 4.14 -11.72 21.12
C SER A 379 5.31 -11.71 22.11
N PRO A 380 5.04 -11.57 23.43
CA PRO A 380 6.08 -11.54 24.45
C PRO A 380 6.89 -12.84 24.46
N VAL A 381 8.17 -12.76 24.75
CA VAL A 381 9.15 -13.84 24.67
C VAL A 381 9.46 -14.37 26.07
N PHE A 382 9.77 -15.66 26.19
CA PHE A 382 10.25 -16.23 27.47
C PHE A 382 11.70 -16.75 27.41
N ASP A 383 12.42 -16.45 26.33
CA ASP A 383 13.86 -16.74 26.19
C ASP A 383 14.67 -15.77 27.04
N GLU A 384 15.28 -16.28 28.11
CA GLU A 384 16.02 -15.50 29.09
C GLU A 384 17.31 -14.90 28.51
N GLU A 385 17.98 -15.57 27.58
CA GLU A 385 19.20 -15.09 26.93
C GLU A 385 18.90 -13.87 26.06
N TRP A 386 17.86 -13.99 25.21
CA TRP A 386 17.40 -12.88 24.38
C TRP A 386 16.98 -11.67 25.22
N LEU A 387 16.18 -11.90 26.27
CA LEU A 387 15.73 -10.83 27.18
C LEU A 387 16.89 -10.11 27.87
N ASN A 388 17.87 -10.86 28.39
CA ASN A 388 19.02 -10.26 29.02
C ASN A 388 19.87 -9.43 28.06
N ASN A 389 20.00 -9.89 26.79
CA ASN A 389 20.67 -9.14 25.74
C ASN A 389 19.96 -7.81 25.45
N GLU A 390 18.64 -7.82 25.30
CA GLU A 390 17.82 -6.61 25.11
C GLU A 390 18.04 -5.62 26.29
N TYR A 391 17.96 -6.10 27.55
CA TYR A 391 18.14 -5.23 28.70
C TYR A 391 19.56 -4.67 28.81
N ASN A 392 20.59 -5.45 28.45
CA ASN A 392 21.97 -4.99 28.40
C ASN A 392 22.13 -3.86 27.40
N MET A 393 21.58 -4.03 26.18
CA MET A 393 21.67 -3.01 25.13
C MET A 393 20.96 -1.71 25.51
N ILE A 394 19.76 -1.81 26.11
CA ILE A 394 19.06 -0.62 26.62
C ILE A 394 19.88 0.07 27.73
N SER A 395 20.47 -0.69 28.68
CA SER A 395 21.30 -0.14 29.75
C SER A 395 22.52 0.60 29.20
N GLN A 396 23.16 0.02 28.20
CA GLN A 396 24.31 0.59 27.53
C GLN A 396 23.95 1.90 26.79
N MET A 397 22.83 1.91 26.08
CA MET A 397 22.31 3.11 25.38
C MET A 397 21.85 4.21 26.35
N LEU A 398 21.51 3.85 27.59
CA LEU A 398 21.18 4.81 28.65
C LEU A 398 22.40 5.40 29.35
N SER A 399 23.59 4.87 29.11
CA SER A 399 24.84 5.40 29.69
C SER A 399 25.07 6.85 29.25
N ALA A 400 25.79 7.63 30.07
CA ALA A 400 26.07 9.03 29.74
C ALA A 400 26.84 9.22 28.43
N GLU A 401 27.65 8.23 28.07
CA GLU A 401 28.48 8.21 26.87
C GLU A 401 27.65 7.99 25.60
N ASN A 402 26.61 7.13 25.66
CA ASN A 402 25.86 6.71 24.46
C ASN A 402 24.51 7.42 24.28
N TYR A 403 23.93 8.01 25.32
CA TYR A 403 22.57 8.58 25.24
C TYR A 403 22.44 9.70 24.21
N HIS A 404 23.51 10.44 23.94
CA HIS A 404 23.49 11.49 22.91
C HIS A 404 23.19 10.97 21.50
N PHE A 405 23.53 9.72 21.20
CA PHE A 405 23.21 9.07 19.93
C PHE A 405 21.69 8.93 19.71
N ILE A 406 20.91 8.78 20.78
CA ILE A 406 19.45 8.61 20.67
C ILE A 406 18.81 9.81 19.95
N SER A 407 19.19 11.03 20.28
CA SER A 407 18.64 12.22 19.62
C SER A 407 19.06 12.31 18.15
N PHE A 408 20.29 11.90 17.85
CA PHE A 408 20.80 11.85 16.48
C PHE A 408 20.05 10.77 15.66
N PHE A 409 19.93 9.54 16.19
CA PHE A 409 19.21 8.45 15.53
C PHE A 409 17.77 8.84 15.25
N ARG A 410 17.06 9.38 16.24
CA ARG A 410 15.67 9.81 16.08
C ARG A 410 15.51 10.84 14.98
N LYS A 411 16.43 11.80 14.88
CA LYS A 411 16.42 12.82 13.83
C LYS A 411 16.64 12.21 12.45
N GLN A 412 17.61 11.33 12.28
CA GLN A 412 17.91 10.70 10.98
C GLN A 412 16.82 9.69 10.58
N LEU A 413 16.36 8.86 11.52
CA LEU A 413 15.32 7.85 11.26
C LEU A 413 13.96 8.46 10.94
N ALA A 414 13.66 9.68 11.41
CA ALA A 414 12.41 10.37 11.08
C ALA A 414 12.29 10.67 9.57
N ASP A 415 13.42 10.81 8.88
CA ASP A 415 13.48 11.07 7.44
C ASP A 415 13.52 9.77 6.60
N VAL A 416 13.63 8.60 7.25
CA VAL A 416 13.64 7.29 6.57
C VAL A 416 12.22 6.89 6.20
N THR A 417 12.00 6.69 4.93
CA THR A 417 10.70 6.27 4.38
C THR A 417 10.42 4.78 4.63
N ASP A 418 9.21 4.34 4.33
CA ASP A 418 8.81 2.93 4.48
C ASP A 418 9.45 2.04 3.41
N LEU A 419 10.65 1.53 3.70
CA LEU A 419 11.43 0.70 2.77
C LEU A 419 10.73 -0.63 2.46
N GLU A 420 10.02 -1.25 3.42
CA GLU A 420 9.25 -2.49 3.18
C GLU A 420 8.15 -2.24 2.14
N LYS A 421 7.43 -1.12 2.25
CA LYS A 421 6.41 -0.72 1.26
C LYS A 421 7.04 -0.43 -0.10
N ILE A 422 8.19 0.25 -0.14
CA ILE A 422 8.94 0.50 -1.39
C ILE A 422 9.36 -0.82 -2.04
N MET A 423 9.85 -1.79 -1.28
CA MET A 423 10.19 -3.13 -1.79
C MET A 423 8.99 -3.79 -2.48
N ARG A 424 7.80 -3.69 -1.90
CA ARG A 424 6.57 -4.21 -2.53
C ARG A 424 6.17 -3.43 -3.78
N GLN A 425 6.30 -2.11 -3.77
CA GLN A 425 6.07 -1.29 -4.97
C GLN A 425 7.02 -1.68 -6.11
N ILE A 426 8.29 -2.01 -5.82
CA ILE A 426 9.25 -2.52 -6.80
C ILE A 426 8.73 -3.81 -7.44
N LEU A 427 8.30 -4.78 -6.65
CA LEU A 427 7.79 -6.07 -7.15
C LEU A 427 6.53 -5.92 -8.02
N VAL A 428 5.66 -4.99 -7.68
CA VAL A 428 4.42 -4.69 -8.43
C VAL A 428 4.68 -3.75 -9.61
N LYS A 429 5.92 -3.28 -9.78
CA LYS A 429 6.32 -2.28 -10.79
C LYS A 429 5.56 -0.95 -10.67
N LYS A 430 5.12 -0.61 -9.46
CA LYS A 430 4.44 0.65 -9.12
C LYS A 430 5.37 1.60 -8.35
N VAL A 431 6.54 1.86 -8.90
CA VAL A 431 7.55 2.76 -8.32
C VAL A 431 7.60 4.03 -9.15
N SER A 432 7.34 5.17 -8.54
CA SER A 432 7.54 6.47 -9.19
C SER A 432 9.00 6.92 -9.05
N PRO A 433 9.50 7.83 -9.91
CA PRO A 433 10.82 8.42 -9.73
C PRO A 433 11.01 9.09 -8.37
N SER A 434 9.98 9.75 -7.82
CA SER A 434 10.03 10.34 -6.48
C SER A 434 10.18 9.27 -5.38
N THR A 435 9.63 8.07 -5.58
CA THR A 435 9.84 6.94 -4.66
C THR A 435 11.30 6.47 -4.68
N VAL A 436 11.93 6.41 -5.86
CA VAL A 436 13.36 6.07 -5.98
C VAL A 436 14.24 7.16 -5.34
N PHE A 437 13.89 8.42 -5.51
CA PHE A 437 14.56 9.53 -4.83
C PHE A 437 14.50 9.37 -3.30
N ARG A 438 13.32 9.05 -2.74
CA ARG A 438 13.15 8.82 -1.30
C ARG A 438 13.91 7.58 -0.81
N LEU A 439 13.95 6.51 -1.60
CA LEU A 439 14.80 5.35 -1.31
C LEU A 439 16.27 5.76 -1.20
N TYR A 440 16.76 6.51 -2.18
CA TYR A 440 18.13 7.00 -2.23
C TYR A 440 18.47 7.87 -0.99
N GLU A 441 17.63 8.85 -0.66
CA GLU A 441 17.82 9.69 0.51
C GLU A 441 17.79 8.88 1.82
N SER A 442 16.85 7.93 1.94
CA SER A 442 16.76 7.06 3.12
C SER A 442 18.03 6.23 3.31
N VAL A 443 18.58 5.66 2.23
CA VAL A 443 19.82 4.89 2.28
C VAL A 443 21.01 5.77 2.68
N LEU A 444 21.10 7.00 2.18
CA LEU A 444 22.14 7.96 2.60
C LEU A 444 22.06 8.28 4.12
N LYS A 445 20.85 8.46 4.65
CA LYS A 445 20.65 8.68 6.09
C LYS A 445 21.10 7.50 6.92
N ILE A 446 20.79 6.28 6.46
CA ILE A 446 21.19 5.04 7.13
C ILE A 446 22.71 4.87 7.09
N GLN A 447 23.35 5.21 5.97
CA GLN A 447 24.82 5.22 5.88
C GLN A 447 25.44 6.20 6.87
N GLN A 448 24.87 7.41 7.04
CA GLN A 448 25.33 8.36 8.05
C GLN A 448 25.21 7.83 9.46
N ILE A 449 24.10 7.13 9.78
CA ILE A 449 23.92 6.47 11.07
C ILE A 449 24.98 5.38 11.27
N HIS A 450 25.17 4.55 10.27
CA HIS A 450 26.11 3.42 10.32
C HIS A 450 27.54 3.88 10.58
N VAL A 451 28.03 4.90 9.88
CA VAL A 451 29.35 5.50 10.10
C VAL A 451 29.52 6.00 11.54
N CYS A 452 28.47 6.60 12.12
CA CYS A 452 28.53 7.05 13.53
C CYS A 452 28.58 5.87 14.53
N LEU A 453 28.12 4.67 14.13
CA LEU A 453 28.07 3.48 14.97
C LEU A 453 29.33 2.60 14.87
N GLU A 454 30.18 2.78 13.85
CA GLU A 454 31.38 1.97 13.62
C GLU A 454 32.33 1.97 14.82
N GLU A 455 32.35 3.03 15.63
CA GLU A 455 33.18 3.12 16.85
C GLU A 455 32.63 2.30 18.02
N ASN A 456 31.32 1.95 18.00
CA ASN A 456 30.65 1.20 19.06
C ASN A 456 30.47 -0.26 18.66
N ARG A 457 31.47 -1.08 18.99
CA ARG A 457 31.51 -2.48 18.59
C ARG A 457 30.35 -3.31 19.15
N GLU A 458 29.96 -3.10 20.43
CA GLU A 458 28.87 -3.87 21.03
C GLU A 458 27.52 -3.60 20.36
N LEU A 459 27.28 -2.37 19.94
CA LEU A 459 26.08 -2.01 19.21
C LEU A 459 26.11 -2.55 17.78
N MET A 460 27.27 -2.59 17.15
CA MET A 460 27.46 -3.21 15.84
C MET A 460 27.22 -4.73 15.90
N ASP A 461 27.69 -5.41 16.94
CA ASP A 461 27.44 -6.85 17.12
C ASP A 461 25.97 -7.18 17.41
N TYR A 462 25.23 -6.25 18.04
CA TYR A 462 23.80 -6.40 18.29
C TYR A 462 22.94 -6.20 17.04
N LEU A 463 23.34 -5.28 16.14
CA LEU A 463 22.53 -4.94 14.98
C LEU A 463 22.70 -5.99 13.86
N PRO A 464 21.60 -6.55 13.32
CA PRO A 464 21.67 -7.54 12.26
C PRO A 464 22.29 -6.93 10.99
N ASN A 465 23.04 -7.75 10.24
CA ASN A 465 23.65 -7.36 8.96
C ASN A 465 24.63 -6.17 9.02
N SER A 466 25.04 -5.71 10.21
CA SER A 466 25.88 -4.53 10.37
C SER A 466 27.12 -4.53 9.47
N GLU A 467 27.84 -5.65 9.35
CA GLU A 467 29.02 -5.80 8.49
C GLU A 467 28.75 -5.54 6.99
N CYS A 468 27.51 -5.71 6.56
CA CYS A 468 27.11 -5.60 5.15
C CYS A 468 26.51 -4.24 4.79
N ILE A 469 26.12 -3.41 5.78
CA ILE A 469 25.31 -2.19 5.53
C ILE A 469 26.05 -1.16 4.71
N ALA A 470 27.34 -0.93 4.99
CA ALA A 470 28.15 0.01 4.22
C ALA A 470 28.15 -0.34 2.72
N LYS A 471 28.46 -1.62 2.41
CA LYS A 471 28.48 -2.14 1.04
C LYS A 471 27.11 -2.12 0.38
N ALA A 472 26.06 -2.51 1.13
CA ALA A 472 24.69 -2.50 0.62
C ALA A 472 24.24 -1.08 0.25
N SER A 473 24.51 -0.11 1.13
CA SER A 473 24.19 1.30 0.90
C SER A 473 24.94 1.88 -0.30
N GLU A 474 26.23 1.61 -0.40
CA GLU A 474 27.05 2.06 -1.54
C GLU A 474 26.55 1.45 -2.86
N THR A 475 26.23 0.15 -2.86
CA THR A 475 25.70 -0.53 -4.05
C THR A 475 24.40 0.11 -4.52
N ILE A 476 23.42 0.30 -3.63
CA ILE A 476 22.15 0.92 -3.98
C ILE A 476 22.35 2.35 -4.50
N CYS A 477 23.12 3.17 -3.78
CA CYS A 477 23.36 4.56 -4.17
C CYS A 477 24.09 4.69 -5.49
N SER A 478 25.10 3.85 -5.73
CA SER A 478 25.87 3.88 -6.98
C SER A 478 25.03 3.44 -8.18
N LYS A 479 24.19 2.40 -8.01
CA LYS A 479 23.28 1.93 -9.07
C LYS A 479 22.22 2.97 -9.43
N ILE A 480 21.58 3.60 -8.43
CA ILE A 480 20.58 4.63 -8.67
C ILE A 480 21.22 5.87 -9.30
N SER A 481 22.28 6.39 -8.72
CA SER A 481 22.96 7.60 -9.22
C SER A 481 23.71 7.36 -10.54
N GLY A 482 24.07 6.13 -10.86
CA GLY A 482 24.66 5.75 -12.15
C GLY A 482 23.65 5.80 -13.30
N PHE A 483 22.39 5.54 -13.03
CA PHE A 483 21.33 5.47 -14.03
C PHE A 483 20.47 6.74 -14.08
N LEU A 484 20.10 7.31 -12.92
CA LEU A 484 19.18 8.43 -12.80
C LEU A 484 19.88 9.74 -12.43
N VAL A 485 19.32 10.84 -12.89
CA VAL A 485 19.57 12.19 -12.36
C VAL A 485 18.69 12.35 -11.13
N VAL A 486 19.24 12.02 -9.95
CA VAL A 486 18.49 11.84 -8.71
C VAL A 486 17.63 13.06 -8.35
N ASP A 487 18.18 14.26 -8.46
CA ASP A 487 17.46 15.50 -8.14
C ASP A 487 16.26 15.76 -9.06
N ALA A 488 16.35 15.36 -10.33
CA ALA A 488 15.24 15.47 -11.27
C ALA A 488 14.05 14.56 -10.89
N CYS A 489 14.31 13.47 -10.16
CA CYS A 489 13.28 12.51 -9.76
C CYS A 489 12.37 13.01 -8.63
N LYS A 490 12.77 14.03 -7.86
CA LYS A 490 12.17 14.45 -6.58
C LYS A 490 10.66 14.68 -6.64
N ASN A 491 10.17 15.32 -7.69
CA ASN A 491 8.77 15.78 -7.78
C ASN A 491 7.91 14.95 -8.73
N ILE A 492 8.44 13.87 -9.32
CA ILE A 492 7.74 13.07 -10.33
C ILE A 492 7.05 11.90 -9.64
N ASN A 493 5.75 12.06 -9.38
CA ASN A 493 4.92 11.09 -8.66
C ASN A 493 4.18 10.10 -9.59
N SER A 494 4.28 10.27 -10.90
CA SER A 494 3.61 9.40 -11.89
C SER A 494 4.59 8.42 -12.51
N ALA A 495 4.10 7.27 -12.98
CA ALA A 495 4.89 6.33 -13.75
C ALA A 495 5.12 6.81 -15.20
N THR A 496 4.30 7.75 -15.69
CA THR A 496 4.49 8.42 -16.97
C THR A 496 5.49 9.56 -16.78
N VAL A 497 6.72 9.32 -17.21
CA VAL A 497 7.83 10.24 -17.01
C VAL A 497 8.00 11.06 -18.27
N SER A 498 7.63 12.34 -18.19
CA SER A 498 7.84 13.33 -19.29
C SER A 498 9.15 14.15 -19.13
N GLU A 499 9.84 14.01 -18.00
CA GLU A 499 11.05 14.76 -17.68
C GLU A 499 12.32 13.92 -17.87
N HIS A 500 13.44 14.58 -18.14
CA HIS A 500 14.75 13.95 -18.36
C HIS A 500 15.36 13.42 -17.06
N ILE A 501 14.95 12.23 -16.65
CA ILE A 501 15.46 11.59 -15.42
C ILE A 501 16.63 10.62 -15.68
N VAL A 502 16.81 10.15 -16.91
CA VAL A 502 17.89 9.21 -17.26
C VAL A 502 19.18 9.96 -17.51
N LYS A 503 20.27 9.48 -16.93
CA LYS A 503 21.58 10.12 -17.02
C LYS A 503 22.15 9.96 -18.43
N LYS A 504 22.81 11.02 -18.92
CA LYS A 504 23.49 10.98 -20.22
C LYS A 504 24.57 9.90 -20.25
N GLY A 505 24.62 9.14 -21.35
CA GLY A 505 25.56 8.03 -21.53
C GLY A 505 25.04 6.66 -21.08
N VAL A 506 23.79 6.58 -20.55
CA VAL A 506 23.14 5.31 -20.20
C VAL A 506 22.60 4.59 -21.45
N ASP A 507 21.97 5.33 -22.36
CA ASP A 507 21.43 4.79 -23.61
C ASP A 507 21.74 5.73 -24.78
N SER A 508 22.45 5.19 -25.80
CA SER A 508 22.89 5.96 -26.94
C SER A 508 21.77 6.43 -27.87
N GLU A 509 20.66 5.70 -27.92
CA GLU A 509 19.49 6.05 -28.74
C GLU A 509 18.74 7.21 -28.08
N LEU A 510 18.56 7.18 -26.75
CA LEU A 510 17.98 8.29 -26.02
C LEU A 510 18.83 9.55 -26.15
N ASP A 511 20.16 9.44 -26.03
CA ASP A 511 21.07 10.58 -26.17
C ASP A 511 20.97 11.20 -27.57
N ALA A 512 20.84 10.38 -28.62
CA ALA A 512 20.64 10.85 -29.99
C ALA A 512 19.31 11.56 -30.18
N LEU A 513 18.21 10.99 -29.66
CA LEU A 513 16.88 11.63 -29.68
C LEU A 513 16.87 12.97 -28.95
N MET A 514 17.52 13.02 -27.78
CA MET A 514 17.68 14.25 -26.99
C MET A 514 18.47 15.32 -27.75
N GLN A 515 19.53 14.94 -28.45
CA GLN A 515 20.32 15.86 -29.25
C GLN A 515 19.50 16.41 -30.43
N GLU A 516 18.76 15.53 -31.13
CA GLU A 516 17.87 15.98 -32.21
C GLU A 516 16.76 16.89 -31.72
N TYR A 517 16.15 16.58 -30.56
CA TYR A 517 15.13 17.42 -29.93
C TYR A 517 15.68 18.80 -29.58
N GLN A 518 16.86 18.84 -28.95
CA GLN A 518 17.52 20.09 -28.59
C GLN A 518 17.75 20.99 -29.80
N VAL A 519 18.28 20.42 -30.88
CA VAL A 519 18.52 21.16 -32.16
C VAL A 519 17.19 21.66 -32.74
N ALA A 520 16.14 20.81 -32.74
CA ALA A 520 14.84 21.22 -33.28
C ALA A 520 14.16 22.30 -32.41
N ASN A 521 14.24 22.18 -31.09
CA ASN A 521 13.68 23.13 -30.14
C ASN A 521 14.45 24.48 -30.17
N ASP A 522 15.77 24.46 -30.28
CA ASP A 522 16.59 25.67 -30.43
C ASP A 522 16.22 26.42 -31.71
N LEU A 523 15.94 25.67 -32.79
CA LEU A 523 15.48 26.25 -34.05
C LEU A 523 14.09 26.90 -33.91
N LEU A 524 13.14 26.20 -33.24
CA LEU A 524 11.80 26.72 -32.95
C LEU A 524 11.86 28.00 -32.08
N ASN A 525 12.67 27.96 -31.02
CA ASN A 525 12.91 29.12 -30.16
C ASN A 525 13.61 30.26 -30.92
N GLY A 526 14.52 29.94 -31.86
CA GLY A 526 15.15 30.90 -32.76
C GLY A 526 14.11 31.63 -33.62
N ILE A 527 13.18 30.89 -34.24
CA ILE A 527 12.08 31.46 -35.03
C ILE A 527 11.19 32.38 -34.15
N HIS A 528 10.82 31.89 -32.98
CA HIS A 528 10.01 32.67 -32.03
C HIS A 528 10.69 34.00 -31.63
N ARG A 529 11.96 33.95 -31.26
CA ARG A 529 12.77 35.15 -30.92
C ARG A 529 12.91 36.12 -32.10
N PHE A 530 13.16 35.60 -33.31
CA PHE A 530 13.25 36.37 -34.52
C PHE A 530 11.95 37.12 -34.82
N LEU A 531 10.80 36.46 -34.78
CA LEU A 531 9.49 37.06 -35.04
C LEU A 531 9.17 38.17 -34.00
N ASN A 532 9.51 37.94 -32.73
CA ASN A 532 9.37 38.96 -31.68
C ASN A 532 10.30 40.17 -31.92
N MET A 533 11.55 39.92 -32.32
CA MET A 533 12.51 40.95 -32.62
C MET A 533 12.07 41.84 -33.79
N VAL A 534 11.53 41.23 -34.86
CA VAL A 534 10.97 41.95 -36.01
C VAL A 534 9.82 42.85 -35.59
N LEU A 535 8.92 42.39 -34.78
CA LEU A 535 7.78 43.19 -34.28
C LEU A 535 8.23 44.32 -33.35
N ARG A 536 9.16 44.06 -32.45
CA ARG A 536 9.68 45.07 -31.50
C ARG A 536 10.36 46.22 -32.25
N ALA A 537 11.25 45.87 -33.18
CA ALA A 537 11.97 46.85 -33.96
C ALA A 537 11.05 47.73 -34.82
N SER A 538 9.96 47.16 -35.35
CA SER A 538 9.04 47.88 -36.22
C SER A 538 8.02 48.76 -35.52
N LEU A 539 7.62 48.37 -34.31
CA LEU A 539 6.56 49.05 -33.55
C LEU A 539 7.11 49.84 -32.35
N ASN A 540 8.46 49.93 -32.22
CA ASN A 540 9.13 50.51 -31.04
C ASN A 540 8.57 50.04 -29.69
N LEU A 541 8.38 48.71 -29.58
CA LEU A 541 7.80 48.06 -28.42
C LEU A 541 8.86 47.73 -27.36
N PRO A 542 8.49 47.70 -26.07
CA PRO A 542 9.41 47.29 -24.99
C PRO A 542 9.95 45.88 -25.15
N ASP A 543 11.13 45.60 -24.63
CA ASP A 543 11.79 44.27 -24.72
C ASP A 543 11.31 43.23 -23.70
N ASP A 544 10.50 43.62 -22.75
CA ASP A 544 10.08 42.86 -21.59
C ASP A 544 8.91 41.90 -21.80
N SER A 545 8.31 41.87 -22.99
CA SER A 545 7.17 41.02 -23.32
C SER A 545 7.25 40.40 -24.69
N ASP A 546 6.72 39.16 -24.80
CA ASP A 546 6.56 38.44 -26.07
C ASP A 546 5.26 38.82 -26.78
N TYR A 547 5.37 39.33 -27.98
CA TYR A 547 4.25 39.75 -28.83
C TYR A 547 3.76 38.66 -29.77
N VAL A 548 4.65 37.74 -30.14
CA VAL A 548 4.32 36.41 -30.64
C VAL A 548 4.48 35.48 -29.46
N LYS A 549 3.38 34.81 -29.04
CA LYS A 549 3.38 33.89 -27.92
C LYS A 549 3.54 32.47 -28.43
N MET A 550 4.39 31.68 -27.77
CA MET A 550 4.44 30.25 -27.95
C MET A 550 3.37 29.61 -27.07
N ASN A 551 2.47 28.84 -27.66
CA ASN A 551 1.42 28.10 -26.96
C ASN A 551 1.63 26.61 -27.22
N THR A 552 1.86 25.83 -26.16
CA THR A 552 2.11 24.40 -26.25
C THR A 552 0.90 23.65 -25.74
N THR A 553 0.40 22.69 -26.51
CA THR A 553 -0.70 21.80 -26.14
C THR A 553 -0.29 20.33 -26.35
N GLU A 554 -0.71 19.44 -25.46
CA GLU A 554 -0.34 18.01 -25.53
C GLU A 554 -0.73 17.34 -26.86
N LYS A 555 -1.83 17.76 -27.47
CA LYS A 555 -2.34 17.15 -28.71
C LYS A 555 -1.74 17.70 -30.01
N MET A 556 -1.42 18.99 -30.02
CA MET A 556 -1.01 19.68 -31.26
C MET A 556 0.45 20.20 -31.21
N GLY A 557 1.12 20.00 -30.05
CA GLY A 557 2.48 20.51 -29.85
C GLY A 557 2.52 22.03 -29.71
N SER A 558 3.68 22.62 -30.06
CA SER A 558 3.93 24.06 -29.94
C SER A 558 3.39 24.81 -31.15
N SER A 559 2.67 25.90 -30.91
CA SER A 559 2.14 26.82 -31.93
C SER A 559 2.53 28.25 -31.63
N LEU A 560 2.79 29.06 -32.65
CA LEU A 560 3.09 30.48 -32.52
C LEU A 560 1.82 31.30 -32.74
N GLN A 561 1.39 32.05 -31.74
CA GLN A 561 0.16 32.85 -31.77
C GLN A 561 0.44 34.33 -31.68
N ILE A 562 -0.29 35.12 -32.45
CA ILE A 562 -0.20 36.57 -32.55
C ILE A 562 -1.59 37.22 -32.58
N THR A 563 -1.72 38.45 -32.06
CA THR A 563 -3.00 39.16 -32.15
C THR A 563 -3.27 39.61 -33.58
N LYS A 564 -4.56 39.65 -33.97
CA LYS A 564 -5.01 40.06 -35.33
C LYS A 564 -4.50 41.42 -35.81
N THR A 565 -4.29 42.37 -34.88
CA THR A 565 -3.68 43.67 -35.20
C THR A 565 -2.21 43.55 -35.59
N ARG A 566 -1.47 42.78 -34.85
CA ARG A 566 -0.02 42.59 -35.04
C ARG A 566 0.26 41.62 -36.23
N SER A 567 -0.62 40.67 -36.51
CA SER A 567 -0.49 39.80 -37.70
C SER A 567 -0.49 40.61 -38.99
N LYS A 568 -1.36 41.62 -39.11
CA LYS A 568 -1.39 42.54 -40.27
C LYS A 568 -0.08 43.32 -40.44
N VAL A 569 0.46 43.79 -39.32
CA VAL A 569 1.76 44.52 -39.33
C VAL A 569 2.89 43.57 -39.71
N LEU A 570 2.96 42.38 -39.11
CA LEU A 570 3.99 41.38 -39.42
C LEU A 570 3.95 40.97 -40.89
N LYS A 571 2.75 40.80 -41.47
CA LYS A 571 2.53 40.49 -42.87
C LYS A 571 3.07 41.62 -43.79
N GLN A 572 2.70 42.87 -43.49
CA GLN A 572 3.19 44.02 -44.25
C GLN A 572 4.69 44.22 -44.15
N LEU A 573 5.28 43.89 -42.99
CA LEU A 573 6.73 44.00 -42.78
C LEU A 573 7.53 42.94 -43.52
N LEU A 574 7.01 41.73 -43.62
CA LEU A 574 7.66 40.65 -44.35
C LEU A 574 7.48 40.75 -45.88
N GLU A 575 6.50 41.49 -46.35
CA GLU A 575 6.25 41.78 -47.77
C GLU A 575 7.11 42.95 -48.29
N LYS A 576 7.68 43.82 -47.38
CA LYS A 576 8.50 44.97 -47.79
C LYS A 576 9.97 44.63 -47.79
N ASP A 577 10.68 44.97 -48.89
CA ASP A 577 12.14 44.82 -49.16
C ASP A 577 13.04 45.68 -48.21
N GLU A 578 12.50 46.37 -47.18
CA GLU A 578 13.20 47.41 -46.38
C GLU A 578 14.07 46.91 -45.20
N TYR A 579 14.20 45.61 -44.97
CA TYR A 579 15.03 45.09 -43.86
C TYR A 579 16.55 45.21 -44.05
N SER A 580 17.03 45.57 -45.23
CA SER A 580 18.46 45.72 -45.50
C SER A 580 19.15 46.86 -44.77
N GLY A 581 18.37 47.75 -44.13
CA GLY A 581 18.89 48.96 -43.46
C GLY A 581 18.96 48.92 -41.96
N MET A 582 18.41 47.94 -41.25
CA MET A 582 18.39 47.90 -39.80
C MET A 582 19.69 47.35 -39.20
N PRO A 583 20.39 48.04 -38.28
CA PRO A 583 21.67 47.62 -37.73
C PRO A 583 21.67 46.29 -36.99
N CYS A 584 20.54 45.88 -36.41
CA CYS A 584 20.39 44.63 -35.68
C CYS A 584 20.26 43.39 -36.60
N PHE A 585 20.06 43.58 -37.91
CA PHE A 585 19.87 42.49 -38.89
C PHE A 585 21.07 42.21 -39.79
N ARG A 586 22.12 43.05 -39.78
CA ARG A 586 23.32 42.96 -40.64
C ARG A 586 24.09 41.62 -40.61
N GLY A 587 23.87 40.80 -39.59
CA GLY A 587 24.53 39.49 -39.43
C GLY A 587 23.64 38.29 -39.76
N ILE A 588 22.32 38.46 -39.94
CA ILE A 588 21.37 37.39 -39.97
C ILE A 588 20.66 37.25 -41.33
N LEU A 589 20.55 38.33 -42.10
CA LEU A 589 19.78 38.37 -43.35
C LEU A 589 20.68 38.50 -44.61
N THR A 590 20.85 37.37 -45.32
CA THR A 590 21.34 37.38 -46.68
C THR A 590 20.16 37.13 -47.63
N LYS A 591 19.62 38.20 -48.25
CA LYS A 591 18.57 38.26 -49.28
C LYS A 591 17.13 38.04 -48.83
N VAL A 592 16.36 39.09 -48.70
CA VAL A 592 14.98 39.11 -48.26
C VAL A 592 13.91 39.00 -49.39
N LYS A 593 14.25 38.62 -50.60
CA LYS A 593 13.21 38.37 -51.63
C LYS A 593 12.44 37.05 -51.34
N THR A 594 12.98 36.16 -50.53
CA THR A 594 12.36 34.85 -50.16
C THR A 594 12.27 34.65 -48.63
N GLY A 595 12.56 35.64 -47.81
CA GLY A 595 12.47 35.53 -46.36
C GLY A 595 13.27 34.38 -45.75
N THR A 596 14.51 34.17 -46.20
CA THR A 596 15.39 33.11 -45.66
C THR A 596 16.27 33.63 -44.54
N VAL A 597 16.26 32.99 -43.36
CA VAL A 597 17.06 33.30 -42.18
C VAL A 597 17.90 32.11 -41.77
N LEU A 598 19.17 32.33 -41.43
CA LEU A 598 20.06 31.30 -40.97
C LEU A 598 20.03 31.23 -39.43
N PHE A 599 19.61 30.04 -38.91
CA PHE A 599 19.63 29.74 -37.48
C PHE A 599 20.52 28.53 -37.25
N HIS A 600 21.59 28.69 -36.46
CA HIS A 600 22.52 27.60 -36.13
C HIS A 600 22.95 26.72 -37.31
N GLY A 601 23.20 27.34 -38.47
CA GLY A 601 23.57 26.64 -39.69
C GLY A 601 22.43 26.10 -40.55
N SER A 602 21.17 26.21 -40.09
CA SER A 602 19.98 25.80 -40.84
C SER A 602 19.28 27.01 -41.47
N MET A 603 18.97 26.93 -42.76
CA MET A 603 18.24 27.97 -43.50
C MET A 603 16.73 27.78 -43.31
N ILE A 604 16.02 28.80 -42.86
CA ILE A 604 14.56 28.83 -42.74
C ILE A 604 14.01 29.79 -43.77
N GLU A 605 13.17 29.26 -44.65
CA GLU A 605 12.41 30.03 -45.61
C GLU A 605 11.07 30.39 -45.04
N PHE A 606 10.83 31.69 -44.82
CA PHE A 606 9.51 32.23 -44.42
C PHE A 606 8.64 32.41 -45.71
N GLY A 607 8.51 31.35 -46.53
CA GLY A 607 7.63 31.36 -47.71
C GLY A 607 6.19 31.78 -47.31
N ASP A 608 5.18 31.50 -48.03
CA ASP A 608 3.80 31.87 -47.78
C ASP A 608 3.33 31.79 -46.31
N LEU A 609 3.64 32.84 -45.52
CA LEU A 609 3.14 32.99 -44.15
C LEU A 609 1.59 33.05 -44.15
N LYS A 610 0.98 32.04 -43.52
CA LYS A 610 -0.46 31.94 -43.37
C LYS A 610 -0.84 32.20 -41.90
N PHE A 611 -1.90 32.95 -41.71
CA PHE A 611 -2.48 33.25 -40.42
C PHE A 611 -3.83 32.54 -40.33
N LYS A 612 -3.91 31.53 -39.46
CA LYS A 612 -5.14 30.77 -39.17
C LYS A 612 -5.83 31.31 -37.92
N PRO A 613 -7.15 31.46 -37.88
CA PRO A 613 -7.83 31.85 -36.65
C PRO A 613 -7.59 30.84 -35.55
N ALA A 614 -7.00 31.26 -34.43
CA ALA A 614 -6.79 30.43 -33.22
C ALA A 614 -7.86 30.73 -32.18
N THR A 615 -8.16 32.03 -31.97
CA THR A 615 -9.25 32.50 -31.09
C THR A 615 -9.95 33.67 -31.71
N THR A 616 -10.98 34.25 -31.07
CA THR A 616 -11.64 35.47 -31.53
C THR A 616 -10.70 36.65 -31.77
N THR A 617 -9.61 36.72 -31.00
CA THR A 617 -8.64 37.84 -30.98
C THR A 617 -7.23 37.49 -31.45
N ALA A 618 -6.90 36.19 -31.56
CA ALA A 618 -5.57 35.72 -31.92
C ALA A 618 -5.61 34.85 -33.21
N GLU A 619 -4.49 34.88 -33.89
CA GLU A 619 -4.20 34.06 -35.09
C GLU A 619 -2.96 33.23 -34.85
N GLU A 620 -2.91 32.04 -35.41
CA GLU A 620 -1.77 31.13 -35.43
C GLU A 620 -0.94 31.40 -36.70
N ILE A 621 0.38 31.51 -36.50
CA ILE A 621 1.32 31.68 -37.60
C ILE A 621 1.65 30.29 -38.14
N THR A 622 1.46 30.07 -39.44
CA THR A 622 1.77 28.81 -40.10
C THR A 622 2.54 29.01 -41.38
N PHE A 623 3.56 28.23 -41.64
CA PHE A 623 4.27 28.05 -42.90
C PHE A 623 4.86 26.65 -42.94
N ASP A 624 5.16 26.14 -44.12
CA ASP A 624 5.48 24.72 -44.34
C ASP A 624 6.64 24.22 -43.45
N GLN A 625 7.73 25.00 -43.35
CA GLN A 625 8.87 24.59 -42.50
C GLN A 625 8.53 24.63 -41.01
N LEU A 626 7.77 25.62 -40.54
CA LEU A 626 7.32 25.68 -39.13
C LEU A 626 6.42 24.48 -38.78
N THR A 627 5.48 24.16 -39.69
CA THR A 627 4.57 23.02 -39.48
C THR A 627 5.34 21.69 -39.44
N LYS A 628 6.35 21.49 -40.30
CA LYS A 628 7.23 20.33 -40.27
C LYS A 628 8.08 20.30 -38.98
N LEU A 629 8.61 21.46 -38.56
CA LEU A 629 9.43 21.59 -37.36
C LEU A 629 8.61 21.30 -36.11
N THR A 630 7.44 21.90 -35.94
CA THR A 630 6.58 21.65 -34.79
C THR A 630 6.09 20.20 -34.74
N SER A 631 5.77 19.59 -35.89
CA SER A 631 5.46 18.15 -35.97
C SER A 631 6.69 17.28 -35.62
N LYS A 632 7.91 17.69 -36.03
CA LYS A 632 9.14 16.97 -35.66
C LYS A 632 9.40 17.08 -34.16
N VAL A 633 9.27 18.26 -33.57
CA VAL A 633 9.44 18.48 -32.12
C VAL A 633 8.48 17.58 -31.33
N LEU A 634 7.19 17.58 -31.68
CA LEU A 634 6.18 16.75 -31.03
C LEU A 634 6.48 15.25 -31.15
N LYS A 635 6.88 14.77 -32.33
CA LYS A 635 7.27 13.37 -32.53
C LYS A 635 8.48 12.97 -31.72
N LEU A 636 9.49 13.84 -31.65
CA LEU A 636 10.69 13.59 -30.83
C LEU A 636 10.35 13.61 -29.34
N GLU A 637 9.49 14.50 -28.89
CA GLU A 637 9.00 14.59 -27.50
C GLU A 637 8.30 13.29 -27.08
N HIS A 638 7.33 12.82 -27.86
CA HIS A 638 6.70 11.52 -27.62
C HIS A 638 7.69 10.33 -27.73
N GLY A 639 8.65 10.38 -28.65
CA GLY A 639 9.68 9.35 -28.77
C GLY A 639 10.57 9.29 -27.52
N ILE A 640 10.97 10.44 -27.01
CA ILE A 640 11.77 10.58 -25.77
C ILE A 640 10.97 10.08 -24.56
N GLU A 641 9.71 10.54 -24.41
CA GLU A 641 8.86 10.10 -23.32
C GLU A 641 8.69 8.57 -23.30
N HIS A 642 8.38 8.00 -24.45
CA HIS A 642 8.26 6.55 -24.58
C HIS A 642 9.56 5.82 -24.25
N LYS A 643 10.70 6.30 -24.76
CA LYS A 643 12.01 5.68 -24.51
C LYS A 643 12.40 5.77 -23.03
N ILE A 644 12.17 6.90 -22.38
CA ILE A 644 12.41 7.07 -20.94
C ILE A 644 11.53 6.11 -20.14
N ALA A 645 10.25 5.97 -20.49
CA ALA A 645 9.33 5.06 -19.80
C ALA A 645 9.81 3.60 -19.91
N VAL A 646 10.26 3.17 -21.10
CA VAL A 646 10.81 1.82 -21.30
C VAL A 646 12.09 1.61 -20.49
N LEU A 647 13.04 2.53 -20.56
CA LEU A 647 14.31 2.45 -19.83
C LEU A 647 14.09 2.48 -18.31
N TYR A 648 13.14 3.28 -17.83
CA TYR A 648 12.80 3.33 -16.42
C TYR A 648 12.17 2.01 -15.95
N ALA A 649 11.26 1.42 -16.73
CA ALA A 649 10.69 0.12 -16.42
C ALA A 649 11.76 -0.99 -16.36
N GLU A 650 12.70 -0.98 -17.30
CA GLU A 650 13.85 -1.88 -17.28
C GLU A 650 14.77 -1.65 -16.08
N PHE A 651 15.01 -0.41 -15.68
CA PHE A 651 15.77 -0.07 -14.49
C PHE A 651 15.12 -0.63 -13.23
N VAL A 652 13.80 -0.47 -13.07
CA VAL A 652 13.07 -1.01 -11.93
C VAL A 652 13.20 -2.53 -11.87
N GLU A 653 13.06 -3.22 -13.02
CA GLU A 653 13.11 -4.68 -13.07
C GLU A 653 14.54 -5.23 -12.92
N LYS A 654 15.47 -4.75 -13.71
CA LYS A 654 16.84 -5.31 -13.77
C LYS A 654 17.68 -4.86 -12.57
N VAL A 655 17.57 -3.60 -12.18
CA VAL A 655 18.45 -3.02 -11.14
C VAL A 655 17.78 -3.08 -9.77
N LEU A 656 16.58 -2.53 -9.61
CA LEU A 656 15.96 -2.47 -8.29
C LEU A 656 15.43 -3.84 -7.82
N GLU A 657 14.71 -4.60 -8.67
CA GLU A 657 14.15 -5.90 -8.29
C GLU A 657 15.24 -6.99 -8.20
N ASN A 658 16.17 -7.07 -9.16
CA ASN A 658 17.11 -8.18 -9.20
C ASN A 658 18.42 -7.92 -8.47
N GLU A 659 18.97 -6.68 -8.53
CA GLU A 659 20.29 -6.41 -7.95
C GLU A 659 20.22 -5.74 -6.57
N CYS A 660 19.23 -4.84 -6.33
CA CYS A 660 19.17 -4.06 -5.10
C CYS A 660 18.26 -4.66 -4.04
N TYR A 661 17.31 -5.51 -4.38
CA TYR A 661 16.27 -5.99 -3.46
C TYR A 661 16.81 -6.62 -2.17
N GLU A 662 17.78 -7.54 -2.27
CA GLU A 662 18.40 -8.20 -1.11
C GLU A 662 19.21 -7.23 -0.24
N HIS A 663 19.80 -6.22 -0.85
CA HIS A 663 20.50 -5.18 -0.12
C HIS A 663 19.54 -4.29 0.66
N ILE A 664 18.38 -3.96 0.08
CA ILE A 664 17.33 -3.20 0.76
C ILE A 664 16.76 -4.02 1.92
N ASP A 665 16.54 -5.32 1.77
CA ASP A 665 16.04 -6.21 2.82
C ASP A 665 16.96 -6.24 4.05
N LYS A 666 18.27 -6.37 3.84
CA LYS A 666 19.27 -6.28 4.92
C LYS A 666 19.24 -4.94 5.66
N ILE A 667 19.04 -3.86 4.90
CA ILE A 667 18.90 -2.52 5.48
C ILE A 667 17.60 -2.40 6.29
N VAL A 668 16.51 -3.00 5.84
CA VAL A 668 15.23 -3.02 6.56
C VAL A 668 15.36 -3.67 7.92
N GLU A 669 16.01 -4.83 8.02
CA GLU A 669 16.23 -5.51 9.30
C GLU A 669 17.12 -4.70 10.25
N TYR A 670 18.19 -4.11 9.72
CA TYR A 670 19.07 -3.22 10.47
C TYR A 670 18.32 -2.01 11.04
N VAL A 671 17.55 -1.31 10.21
CA VAL A 671 16.73 -0.15 10.60
C VAL A 671 15.67 -0.54 11.63
N ALA A 672 15.00 -1.68 11.43
CA ALA A 672 13.99 -2.18 12.36
C ALA A 672 14.56 -2.36 13.78
N SER A 673 15.70 -3.03 13.89
CA SER A 673 16.36 -3.31 15.16
C SER A 673 16.85 -2.02 15.83
N LEU A 674 17.48 -1.14 15.08
CA LEU A 674 17.97 0.14 15.59
C LEU A 674 16.83 1.04 16.07
N ASP A 675 15.75 1.14 15.31
CA ASP A 675 14.60 1.98 15.63
C ASP A 675 13.82 1.45 16.85
N VAL A 676 13.73 0.13 17.00
CA VAL A 676 13.17 -0.51 18.18
C VAL A 676 14.04 -0.23 19.42
N LEU A 677 15.36 -0.40 19.32
CA LEU A 677 16.29 -0.16 20.43
C LEU A 677 16.23 1.30 20.89
N GLN A 678 16.31 2.27 19.94
CA GLN A 678 16.20 3.68 20.30
C GLN A 678 14.85 4.00 20.95
N SER A 679 13.75 3.40 20.47
CA SER A 679 12.41 3.61 21.01
C SER A 679 12.29 3.08 22.45
N LYS A 680 12.76 1.85 22.71
CA LYS A 680 12.81 1.25 24.04
C LYS A 680 13.65 2.11 25.01
N THR A 681 14.82 2.54 24.58
CA THR A 681 15.71 3.40 25.37
C THR A 681 15.07 4.76 25.67
N TYR A 682 14.45 5.39 24.64
CA TYR A 682 13.76 6.66 24.80
C TYR A 682 12.62 6.56 25.82
N VAL A 683 11.76 5.53 25.69
CA VAL A 683 10.65 5.27 26.62
C VAL A 683 11.16 5.05 28.06
N ALA A 684 12.21 4.25 28.21
CA ALA A 684 12.80 3.97 29.52
C ALA A 684 13.30 5.24 30.23
N LYS A 685 13.97 6.12 29.48
CA LYS A 685 14.50 7.39 30.02
C LYS A 685 13.40 8.38 30.35
N GLU A 686 12.48 8.62 29.40
CA GLU A 686 11.41 9.61 29.56
C GLU A 686 10.48 9.29 30.75
N ASN A 687 10.16 8.00 30.94
CA ASN A 687 9.21 7.57 31.94
C ASN A 687 9.88 7.03 33.22
N ARG A 688 11.20 7.08 33.31
CA ARG A 688 11.99 6.58 34.45
C ARG A 688 11.64 5.13 34.79
N TYR A 689 11.66 4.26 33.79
CA TYR A 689 11.41 2.83 33.92
C TYR A 689 12.68 2.12 34.38
N CYS A 690 12.54 1.08 35.21
CA CYS A 690 13.67 0.32 35.73
C CYS A 690 13.95 -0.90 34.84
N ARG A 691 15.20 -1.36 34.87
CA ARG A 691 15.63 -2.59 34.21
C ARG A 691 15.05 -3.79 34.95
N PRO A 692 14.35 -4.71 34.24
CA PRO A 692 13.96 -6.00 34.81
C PRO A 692 15.20 -6.88 35.12
N GLN A 693 15.09 -7.69 36.18
CA GLN A 693 16.09 -8.67 36.54
C GLN A 693 15.46 -10.06 36.43
N ILE A 694 16.07 -10.91 35.60
CA ILE A 694 15.69 -12.31 35.53
C ILE A 694 16.43 -13.04 36.65
N ALA A 695 15.70 -13.81 37.44
CA ALA A 695 16.25 -14.54 38.56
C ALA A 695 15.84 -16.01 38.50
N ASP A 696 16.70 -16.88 38.99
CA ASP A 696 16.48 -18.32 39.05
C ASP A 696 15.36 -18.68 40.02
N GLY A 697 14.55 -19.69 39.65
CA GLY A 697 13.47 -20.19 40.48
C GLY A 697 12.93 -21.50 39.87
N GLU A 698 12.29 -22.33 40.72
CA GLU A 698 11.62 -23.56 40.22
C GLU A 698 10.37 -23.25 39.39
N HIS A 699 9.68 -22.17 39.76
CA HIS A 699 8.47 -21.70 39.08
C HIS A 699 8.60 -20.23 38.71
N SER A 700 7.78 -19.79 37.74
CA SER A 700 7.65 -18.37 37.41
C SER A 700 7.18 -17.59 38.63
N PHE A 701 7.78 -16.45 38.89
CA PHE A 701 7.45 -15.54 39.97
C PHE A 701 7.64 -14.08 39.54
N LEU A 702 7.12 -13.17 40.32
CA LEU A 702 7.23 -11.73 40.12
C LEU A 702 7.42 -11.05 41.48
N LYS A 703 8.42 -10.16 41.57
CA LYS A 703 8.63 -9.26 42.71
C LYS A 703 8.87 -7.86 42.16
N ALA A 704 7.91 -6.97 42.40
CA ALA A 704 7.95 -5.60 41.93
C ALA A 704 7.83 -4.62 43.11
N VAL A 705 8.70 -3.63 43.15
CA VAL A 705 8.67 -2.53 44.13
C VAL A 705 8.29 -1.25 43.38
N GLY A 706 7.33 -0.52 43.92
CA GLY A 706 6.89 0.74 43.34
C GLY A 706 6.27 0.61 41.94
N ILE A 707 5.46 -0.43 41.71
CA ILE A 707 4.79 -0.64 40.41
C ILE A 707 3.75 0.44 40.13
N ARG A 708 3.74 0.93 38.92
CA ARG A 708 2.84 1.99 38.41
C ARG A 708 2.13 1.53 37.17
N HIS A 709 0.97 2.08 36.89
CA HIS A 709 0.26 1.84 35.64
C HIS A 709 0.69 2.85 34.57
N CYS A 710 1.37 2.40 33.54
CA CYS A 710 2.02 3.24 32.53
C CYS A 710 1.11 4.28 31.81
N LEU A 711 -0.20 4.04 31.72
CA LEU A 711 -1.15 5.00 31.13
C LEU A 711 -1.77 5.88 32.21
N ILE A 712 -2.22 5.30 33.34
CA ILE A 712 -2.98 6.04 34.37
C ILE A 712 -2.11 7.11 35.02
N GLU A 713 -0.81 6.83 35.25
CA GLU A 713 0.13 7.81 35.81
C GLU A 713 0.25 9.10 34.98
N HIS A 714 -0.08 9.04 33.70
CA HIS A 714 -0.04 10.20 32.78
C HIS A 714 -1.43 10.81 32.51
N LEU A 715 -2.50 10.07 32.72
CA LEU A 715 -3.88 10.55 32.49
C LEU A 715 -4.39 11.38 33.67
N GLN A 716 -3.96 11.07 34.90
CA GLN A 716 -4.34 11.79 36.09
C GLN A 716 -3.35 12.92 36.37
N GLN A 717 -3.60 14.10 35.81
CA GLN A 717 -2.72 15.25 36.00
C GLN A 717 -2.87 15.93 37.35
N ASN A 718 -4.01 15.74 38.03
CA ASN A 718 -4.35 16.42 39.28
C ASN A 718 -4.10 15.57 40.56
N GLU A 719 -3.79 14.29 40.40
CA GLU A 719 -3.56 13.36 41.52
C GLU A 719 -2.25 12.60 41.30
N ILE A 720 -1.51 12.42 42.38
CA ILE A 720 -0.27 11.64 42.37
C ILE A 720 -0.64 10.16 42.32
N TYR A 721 -0.15 9.44 41.33
CA TYR A 721 -0.30 7.98 41.26
C TYR A 721 0.43 7.31 42.43
N VAL A 722 -0.29 6.51 43.24
CA VAL A 722 0.28 5.77 44.37
C VAL A 722 0.89 4.48 43.84
N ALA A 723 2.21 4.38 43.88
CA ALA A 723 2.93 3.18 43.52
C ALA A 723 2.73 2.08 44.60
N ASN A 724 2.74 0.81 44.19
CA ASN A 724 2.50 -0.33 45.08
C ASN A 724 3.63 -1.35 44.98
N ASP A 725 3.82 -2.12 46.04
CA ASP A 725 4.73 -3.25 46.06
C ASP A 725 3.93 -4.55 45.89
N VAL A 726 4.43 -5.46 45.10
CA VAL A 726 3.75 -6.73 44.77
C VAL A 726 4.77 -7.86 44.69
N GLU A 727 4.43 -8.98 45.32
CA GLU A 727 5.20 -10.23 45.26
C GLU A 727 4.24 -11.39 44.93
N ILE A 728 4.41 -12.01 43.76
CA ILE A 728 3.61 -13.15 43.28
C ILE A 728 4.54 -14.35 43.17
N SER A 729 4.23 -15.38 43.93
CA SER A 729 4.95 -16.68 43.92
C SER A 729 3.97 -17.78 43.50
N SER A 730 4.30 -19.03 43.78
CA SER A 730 3.40 -20.19 43.53
C SER A 730 2.06 -20.12 44.29
N GLY A 731 1.95 -19.31 45.34
CA GLY A 731 0.69 -18.98 46.03
C GLY A 731 -0.02 -17.83 45.35
N GLY A 732 -1.35 -17.86 45.30
CA GLY A 732 -2.13 -16.77 44.76
C GLY A 732 -2.21 -15.56 45.72
N ILE A 733 -2.57 -14.38 45.16
CA ILE A 733 -2.88 -13.17 45.94
C ILE A 733 -4.37 -12.91 45.92
N LEU A 734 -4.97 -12.78 47.10
CA LEU A 734 -6.35 -12.31 47.23
C LEU A 734 -6.35 -10.81 47.50
N LEU A 735 -6.76 -10.02 46.47
CA LEU A 735 -6.86 -8.58 46.57
C LEU A 735 -8.30 -8.15 46.82
N TYR A 736 -8.56 -7.51 47.95
CA TYR A 736 -9.88 -7.03 48.34
C TYR A 736 -9.86 -5.56 48.76
N GLY A 737 -11.02 -4.93 48.76
CA GLY A 737 -11.21 -3.53 49.13
C GLY A 737 -12.49 -2.94 48.54
N THR A 738 -12.81 -1.72 48.92
CA THR A 738 -14.01 -1.00 48.47
C THR A 738 -13.95 -0.70 46.95
N ASN A 739 -15.04 -0.28 46.36
CA ASN A 739 -15.07 0.13 44.98
C ASN A 739 -14.22 1.40 44.75
N ALA A 740 -13.67 1.55 43.58
CA ALA A 740 -12.86 2.70 43.13
C ALA A 740 -11.52 2.93 43.88
N VAL A 741 -11.03 1.96 44.69
CA VAL A 741 -9.71 2.07 45.36
C VAL A 741 -8.51 1.65 44.49
N GLY A 742 -8.73 1.34 43.20
CA GLY A 742 -7.62 1.02 42.27
C GLY A 742 -7.29 -0.47 42.14
N LYS A 743 -8.08 -1.43 42.66
CA LYS A 743 -7.82 -2.87 42.50
C LYS A 743 -7.57 -3.31 41.06
N THR A 744 -8.47 -2.97 40.18
CA THR A 744 -8.34 -3.32 38.74
C THR A 744 -7.17 -2.62 38.07
N SER A 745 -6.84 -1.41 38.50
CA SER A 745 -5.67 -0.68 37.98
C SER A 745 -4.37 -1.37 38.37
N LEU A 746 -4.30 -1.90 39.63
CA LEU A 746 -3.12 -2.66 40.08
C LEU A 746 -2.98 -3.97 39.32
N ILE A 747 -4.07 -4.74 39.13
CA ILE A 747 -4.04 -6.00 38.37
C ILE A 747 -3.56 -5.75 36.94
N ARG A 748 -4.09 -4.70 36.28
CA ARG A 748 -3.64 -4.29 34.95
C ARG A 748 -2.16 -3.87 34.95
N ALA A 749 -1.71 -3.10 35.92
CA ALA A 749 -0.31 -2.68 36.02
C ALA A 749 0.65 -3.88 36.14
N ILE A 750 0.28 -4.89 36.91
CA ILE A 750 1.06 -6.14 37.04
C ILE A 750 1.15 -6.85 35.67
N GLY A 751 0.01 -7.09 35.02
CA GLY A 751 -0.02 -7.76 33.72
C GLY A 751 0.77 -7.00 32.66
N ILE A 752 0.58 -5.67 32.57
CA ILE A 752 1.30 -4.81 31.62
C ILE A 752 2.82 -4.85 31.92
N ALA A 753 3.26 -4.67 33.17
CA ALA A 753 4.69 -4.67 33.50
C ALA A 753 5.35 -6.01 33.15
N THR A 754 4.67 -7.12 33.39
CA THR A 754 5.19 -8.46 33.05
C THR A 754 5.30 -8.67 31.56
N ILE A 755 4.28 -8.26 30.78
CA ILE A 755 4.32 -8.33 29.31
C ILE A 755 5.45 -7.44 28.77
N LEU A 756 5.60 -6.21 29.29
CA LEU A 756 6.68 -5.32 28.88
C LEU A 756 8.05 -5.90 29.15
N ALA A 757 8.26 -6.50 30.33
CA ALA A 757 9.49 -7.20 30.62
C ALA A 757 9.75 -8.29 29.58
N GLN A 758 8.78 -9.15 29.29
CA GLN A 758 8.93 -10.22 28.30
C GLN A 758 8.94 -9.76 26.82
N CYS A 759 8.71 -8.47 26.57
CA CYS A 759 8.96 -7.83 25.28
C CYS A 759 10.33 -7.13 25.22
N GLY A 760 11.17 -7.30 26.23
CA GLY A 760 12.50 -6.69 26.31
C GLY A 760 12.45 -5.17 26.55
N PHE A 761 11.38 -4.63 27.17
CA PHE A 761 11.31 -3.24 27.62
C PHE A 761 11.72 -3.11 29.09
N PHE A 762 12.15 -1.94 29.49
CA PHE A 762 12.17 -1.55 30.88
C PHE A 762 10.73 -1.31 31.38
N VAL A 763 10.50 -1.45 32.67
CA VAL A 763 9.17 -1.53 33.26
C VAL A 763 8.87 -0.37 34.24
N PRO A 764 7.60 0.02 34.40
CA PRO A 764 7.19 1.15 35.26
C PRO A 764 7.26 0.77 36.76
N CYS A 765 8.44 0.45 37.24
CA CYS A 765 8.70 0.04 38.60
C CYS A 765 9.96 0.75 39.14
N SER A 766 10.18 0.70 40.45
CA SER A 766 11.45 1.08 41.07
C SER A 766 12.46 -0.09 41.03
N SER A 767 11.97 -1.31 41.23
CA SER A 767 12.73 -2.55 40.96
C SER A 767 11.76 -3.65 40.53
N PHE A 768 12.26 -4.58 39.72
CA PHE A 768 11.44 -5.65 39.15
C PHE A 768 12.31 -6.90 38.96
N GLN A 769 11.96 -7.95 39.67
CA GLN A 769 12.57 -9.27 39.54
C GLN A 769 11.53 -10.27 39.15
N PHE A 770 11.86 -11.14 38.21
CA PHE A 770 10.89 -12.13 37.73
C PHE A 770 11.59 -13.34 37.11
N LYS A 771 10.83 -14.43 36.98
CA LYS A 771 11.14 -15.52 36.04
C LYS A 771 10.06 -15.51 34.96
N PRO A 772 10.43 -15.58 33.66
CA PRO A 772 9.50 -15.47 32.57
C PRO A 772 8.31 -16.45 32.63
N TYR A 773 7.14 -15.99 32.23
CA TYR A 773 5.91 -16.76 32.15
C TYR A 773 5.71 -17.28 30.73
N GLN A 774 5.23 -18.51 30.59
CA GLN A 774 4.92 -19.12 29.29
C GLN A 774 3.51 -18.77 28.79
N SER A 775 2.61 -18.39 29.71
CA SER A 775 1.23 -18.04 29.37
C SER A 775 0.63 -17.02 30.33
N PHE A 776 -0.22 -16.18 29.79
CA PHE A 776 -0.97 -15.15 30.50
C PHE A 776 -2.46 -15.36 30.26
N TYR A 777 -3.20 -15.51 31.37
CA TYR A 777 -4.63 -15.58 31.37
C TYR A 777 -5.17 -14.40 32.17
N THR A 778 -5.95 -13.55 31.53
CA THR A 778 -6.56 -12.43 32.21
C THR A 778 -8.07 -12.58 32.22
N ARG A 779 -8.66 -12.06 33.29
CA ARG A 779 -10.07 -11.95 33.41
C ARG A 779 -10.41 -10.68 34.16
N ILE A 780 -10.60 -9.62 33.42
CA ILE A 780 -10.87 -8.30 33.92
C ILE A 780 -12.22 -7.86 33.37
N LEU A 781 -13.22 -7.90 34.22
CA LEU A 781 -14.56 -7.43 33.92
C LEU A 781 -14.54 -5.92 33.68
N GLY A 782 -15.06 -5.48 32.59
CA GLY A 782 -15.08 -4.07 32.29
C GLY A 782 -16.15 -3.62 31.32
N ASN A 783 -16.73 -4.54 30.56
CA ASN A 783 -17.82 -4.19 29.65
C ASN A 783 -18.85 -5.32 29.64
N ASP A 784 -20.04 -5.04 30.15
CA ASP A 784 -21.23 -5.82 29.88
C ASP A 784 -21.42 -5.87 28.38
N ASN A 785 -21.13 -7.00 27.78
CA ASN A 785 -21.34 -7.22 26.33
C ASN A 785 -22.85 -7.51 26.14
N LEU A 786 -23.66 -6.46 26.31
CA LEU A 786 -25.11 -6.48 26.13
C LEU A 786 -25.55 -7.05 24.77
N TYR A 787 -24.66 -6.99 23.78
CA TYR A 787 -24.89 -7.53 22.43
C TYR A 787 -24.76 -9.04 22.34
N LYS A 788 -24.05 -9.72 23.24
CA LYS A 788 -23.90 -11.18 23.23
C LYS A 788 -25.01 -11.91 23.99
N GLY A 789 -25.93 -11.20 24.63
CA GLY A 789 -27.10 -11.78 25.32
C GLY A 789 -26.76 -12.70 26.49
N LEU A 790 -25.50 -12.69 26.96
CA LEU A 790 -25.07 -13.44 28.12
C LEU A 790 -24.92 -12.48 29.31
N SER A 791 -25.42 -12.90 30.50
CA SER A 791 -25.13 -12.18 31.73
C SER A 791 -23.62 -12.19 32.00
N THR A 792 -23.11 -11.18 32.72
CA THR A 792 -21.71 -11.14 33.19
C THR A 792 -21.30 -12.47 33.83
N PHE A 793 -22.14 -13.07 34.65
CA PHE A 793 -21.92 -14.37 35.27
C PHE A 793 -21.87 -15.53 34.24
N GLY A 794 -22.71 -15.48 33.20
CA GLY A 794 -22.74 -16.51 32.15
C GLY A 794 -21.48 -16.47 31.28
N VAL A 795 -20.99 -15.29 30.94
CA VAL A 795 -19.67 -15.11 30.27
C VAL A 795 -18.56 -15.61 31.19
N GLU A 796 -18.66 -15.28 32.46
CA GLU A 796 -17.70 -15.71 33.48
C GLU A 796 -17.60 -17.21 33.61
N MET A 797 -18.69 -17.91 33.66
CA MET A 797 -18.71 -19.35 33.80
C MET A 797 -18.33 -20.09 32.51
N SER A 798 -18.49 -19.47 31.35
CA SER A 798 -18.09 -20.06 30.07
C SER A 798 -16.59 -19.91 29.78
N GLU A 799 -15.92 -18.98 30.43
CA GLU A 799 -14.48 -18.75 30.26
C GLU A 799 -13.63 -19.52 31.28
N LEU A 800 -14.21 -19.99 32.39
CA LEU A 800 -13.60 -20.89 33.35
C LEU A 800 -13.60 -22.35 32.86
#